data_ca43a9e7fe46af2a2aeb2853d345bd86
#
_entry.id   ca43a9e7fe46af2a2aeb2853d345bd86
#
_cell.length_a   1.000
_cell.length_b   1.000
_cell.length_c   1.000
_cell.angle_alpha   90.00
_cell.angle_beta   90.00
_cell.angle_gamma   90.00
#
_symmetry.space_group_name_H-M   'P 1'
#
loop_
_entity.id
_entity.type
_entity.pdbx_description
1 polymer ?
#
loop_
_entity_poly.entity_id
_entity_poly.type
_entity_poly.pdbx_seq_one_letter_code
_entity_poly.pdbx_strand_id
1 'polypeptide(L)'
;NAKDERLNKTFNDMIERSRGITSTRVLSQTEAIMEGKGKGRFDIFIRPKAEDFVGLLYKTLGKGKQGDADMAFYKRNLLDPFAKAMANISADRISLLNDYKFLVRNLRVPGERGVKGLLKTPPLKRKVGETGFTTEQAVRAYVWTKQGMEIPGLSESQLKKLLLHVKENKELITFGNQLININKGDGYIKPSNNWLSGSIGTDILQGLNTTKRSKYLEAWQNNVDVIFSAENLNKLQAAYGKPYVDAMKNMLTRMKTGRNRVFSGDTITSKFTDFIAQATGSIMFLNSRSAVLQTISSLNFVNFGDNNIFAAGKAFANQKQYWKDFSKLYNSDFLKDRRSGLRINVVEADISAAARKGGVSGVTARLLELGFTPTQIADSFAIAAGGSTFYRNRVKTYEKETDVDGNKIYTKEQAERKAFQDFREISEESQQSSRPDKISQEQASGLGRHVLAFANTPAQYARIIKKAALDLKNGRGDAKTNISKIVYYTFAQNVMFNTLQQAVFATAFDDDLEVTEEKSINLANGMANSVLRGMGVGPAVFAAVKDAAIKIYTEKQKKKPEFEKAAIQLLNIAPPLGSKYRKVAGGLKSFSFTTTDAALEKGVSLDNPAIRGAARVTEGLTNLPLDRLLIKLDNMQGALDQDNEYWQRIGMGLGWQDWQLGIKDKDKSVTGGFRQIKRREVERREVKRR
;
A
#
# COMPACT_ATOMS: atom_id res chain seq x y z
N ASN A 1 31.34 13.41 -21.49
CA ASN A 1 32.22 12.26 -21.22
C ASN A 1 31.78 11.10 -22.13
N ALA A 2 32.70 10.22 -22.53
CA ALA A 2 32.46 9.15 -23.52
C ALA A 2 31.28 8.21 -23.08
N LYS A 3 31.06 8.02 -21.77
CA LYS A 3 29.94 7.27 -21.26
C LYS A 3 28.59 7.97 -21.51
N ASP A 4 28.55 9.27 -21.29
CA ASP A 4 27.33 10.07 -21.44
C ASP A 4 26.93 10.19 -22.90
N GLU A 5 27.91 10.38 -23.80
CA GLU A 5 27.70 10.38 -25.25
C GLU A 5 27.12 9.03 -25.74
N ARG A 6 27.66 7.92 -25.22
CA ARG A 6 27.19 6.59 -25.55
C ARG A 6 25.75 6.34 -25.03
N LEU A 7 25.42 6.78 -23.81
CA LEU A 7 24.07 6.68 -23.27
C LEU A 7 23.09 7.50 -24.12
N ASN A 8 23.45 8.76 -24.42
CA ASN A 8 22.63 9.67 -25.21
C ASN A 8 22.40 9.13 -26.63
N LYS A 9 23.46 8.68 -27.28
CA LYS A 9 23.37 8.07 -28.62
C LYS A 9 22.45 6.86 -28.64
N THR A 10 22.66 5.88 -27.73
CA THR A 10 21.84 4.68 -27.68
C THR A 10 20.37 5.02 -27.47
N PHE A 11 20.07 5.98 -26.61
CA PHE A 11 18.68 6.39 -26.35
C PHE A 11 18.05 7.11 -27.55
N ASN A 12 18.80 7.98 -28.24
CA ASN A 12 18.32 8.63 -29.46
C ASN A 12 18.02 7.59 -30.54
N ASP A 13 18.91 6.64 -30.77
CA ASP A 13 18.70 5.53 -31.72
C ASP A 13 17.42 4.73 -31.38
N MET A 14 17.09 4.56 -30.10
CA MET A 14 15.85 3.91 -29.69
C MET A 14 14.61 4.74 -30.04
N ILE A 15 14.63 6.04 -29.82
CA ILE A 15 13.51 6.93 -30.19
C ILE A 15 13.32 6.94 -31.70
N GLU A 16 14.39 7.09 -32.48
CA GLU A 16 14.35 7.10 -33.94
C GLU A 16 13.76 5.80 -34.49
N ARG A 17 14.25 4.65 -34.02
CA ARG A 17 13.71 3.33 -34.43
C ARG A 17 12.23 3.17 -34.04
N SER A 18 11.85 3.64 -32.89
CA SER A 18 10.47 3.43 -32.38
C SER A 18 9.45 4.30 -33.10
N ARG A 19 9.86 5.48 -33.59
CA ARG A 19 8.96 6.47 -34.21
C ARG A 19 9.44 7.15 -35.45
N GLY A 20 10.68 6.90 -35.89
CA GLY A 20 11.27 7.57 -37.03
C GLY A 20 11.44 9.08 -36.83
N ILE A 21 11.63 9.54 -35.59
CA ILE A 21 11.77 10.96 -35.27
C ILE A 21 13.25 11.29 -35.04
N THR A 22 13.79 12.10 -35.92
CA THR A 22 15.18 12.62 -35.84
C THR A 22 15.24 14.07 -35.38
N SER A 23 14.11 14.81 -35.48
CA SER A 23 14.00 16.22 -35.14
C SER A 23 13.75 16.48 -33.65
N THR A 24 14.35 17.56 -33.13
CA THR A 24 14.07 18.09 -31.80
C THR A 24 12.81 18.97 -31.77
N ARG A 25 12.13 19.17 -32.88
CA ARG A 25 10.91 19.96 -32.96
C ARG A 25 9.82 19.36 -32.06
N VAL A 26 9.26 20.21 -31.23
CA VAL A 26 8.08 19.87 -30.42
C VAL A 26 6.85 19.93 -31.30
N LEU A 27 6.12 18.82 -31.37
CA LEU A 27 4.82 18.74 -32.04
C LEU A 27 3.70 18.70 -30.99
N SER A 28 2.60 19.36 -31.27
CA SER A 28 1.36 19.09 -30.53
C SER A 28 0.90 17.66 -30.80
N GLN A 29 0.04 17.12 -29.93
CA GLN A 29 -0.49 15.77 -30.11
C GLN A 29 -1.26 15.65 -31.44
N THR A 30 -1.97 16.71 -31.83
CA THR A 30 -2.73 16.77 -33.09
C THR A 30 -1.77 16.76 -34.29
N GLU A 31 -0.74 17.58 -34.27
CA GLU A 31 0.26 17.62 -35.35
C GLU A 31 1.00 16.29 -35.48
N ALA A 32 1.36 15.66 -34.36
CA ALA A 32 2.03 14.37 -34.39
C ALA A 32 1.12 13.26 -34.97
N ILE A 33 -0.21 13.32 -34.72
CA ILE A 33 -1.20 12.40 -35.33
C ILE A 33 -1.30 12.68 -36.85
N MET A 34 -1.42 13.94 -37.23
CA MET A 34 -1.53 14.34 -38.64
C MET A 34 -0.29 13.96 -39.47
N GLU A 35 0.91 14.07 -38.88
CA GLU A 35 2.16 13.62 -39.49
C GLU A 35 2.35 12.09 -39.46
N GLY A 36 1.37 11.32 -39.00
CA GLY A 36 1.48 9.86 -38.86
C GLY A 36 2.41 9.39 -37.77
N LYS A 37 2.93 10.31 -36.94
CA LYS A 37 3.85 10.05 -35.83
C LYS A 37 3.13 9.98 -34.49
N GLY A 38 1.87 10.40 -34.47
CA GLY A 38 0.99 10.30 -33.31
C GLY A 38 0.36 8.92 -33.20
N LYS A 39 -0.23 8.64 -32.03
CA LYS A 39 -0.92 7.40 -31.79
C LYS A 39 -2.35 7.41 -32.25
N GLY A 40 -2.73 6.42 -33.04
CA GLY A 40 -4.12 6.10 -33.32
C GLY A 40 -4.86 5.68 -32.02
N ARG A 41 -6.20 5.77 -32.07
CA ARG A 41 -7.11 5.51 -30.92
C ARG A 41 -6.93 4.15 -30.22
N PHE A 42 -6.27 3.19 -30.86
CA PHE A 42 -6.15 1.81 -30.36
C PHE A 42 -4.89 1.50 -29.52
N ASP A 43 -4.04 2.49 -29.28
CA ASP A 43 -2.82 2.29 -28.51
C ASP A 43 -3.02 2.43 -26.97
N ILE A 44 -4.27 2.39 -26.50
CA ILE A 44 -4.64 2.85 -25.18
C ILE A 44 -5.31 1.73 -24.39
N PHE A 45 -4.53 0.75 -24.00
CA PHE A 45 -4.97 -0.12 -22.93
C PHE A 45 -4.84 0.57 -21.56
N ILE A 46 -3.70 1.22 -21.31
CA ILE A 46 -3.45 2.03 -20.09
C ILE A 46 -2.86 3.37 -20.54
N ARG A 47 -3.43 4.48 -20.04
CA ARG A 47 -2.97 5.83 -20.33
C ARG A 47 -1.60 6.11 -19.70
N PRO A 48 -0.75 6.99 -20.26
CA PRO A 48 0.56 7.31 -19.68
C PRO A 48 0.52 7.71 -18.21
N LYS A 49 -0.51 8.46 -17.79
CA LYS A 49 -0.70 8.89 -16.40
C LYS A 49 -1.04 7.73 -15.44
N ALA A 50 -1.54 6.60 -15.95
CA ALA A 50 -1.86 5.40 -15.18
C ALA A 50 -0.73 4.35 -15.18
N GLU A 51 0.37 4.61 -15.92
CA GLU A 51 1.53 3.71 -16.01
C GLU A 51 2.48 3.83 -14.81
N ASP A 52 3.21 2.74 -14.57
CA ASP A 52 4.43 2.74 -13.78
C ASP A 52 5.65 3.17 -14.62
N PHE A 53 6.81 3.29 -13.99
CA PHE A 53 8.03 3.73 -14.69
C PHE A 53 8.40 2.78 -15.85
N VAL A 54 8.39 1.48 -15.60
CA VAL A 54 8.69 0.48 -16.62
C VAL A 54 7.68 0.53 -17.76
N GLY A 55 6.38 0.68 -17.45
CA GLY A 55 5.33 0.82 -18.47
C GLY A 55 5.51 2.03 -19.37
N LEU A 56 6.04 3.15 -18.84
CA LEU A 56 6.42 4.31 -19.66
C LEU A 56 7.59 3.97 -20.60
N LEU A 57 8.61 3.24 -20.11
CA LEU A 57 9.77 2.86 -20.93
C LEU A 57 9.37 1.92 -22.09
N TYR A 58 8.33 1.09 -21.90
CA TYR A 58 7.86 0.17 -22.95
C TYR A 58 7.47 0.85 -24.26
N LYS A 59 7.20 2.16 -24.24
CA LYS A 59 6.86 2.94 -25.43
C LYS A 59 8.01 3.09 -26.42
N THR A 60 9.24 3.08 -25.92
CA THR A 60 10.46 3.33 -26.72
C THR A 60 11.14 2.03 -27.16
N LEU A 61 10.67 0.86 -26.69
CA LEU A 61 11.28 -0.42 -27.03
C LEU A 61 11.02 -0.82 -28.48
N GLY A 62 12.06 -1.32 -29.14
CA GLY A 62 12.00 -1.95 -30.44
C GLY A 62 11.26 -3.29 -30.45
N LYS A 63 11.31 -3.99 -31.59
CA LYS A 63 10.74 -5.33 -31.78
C LYS A 63 11.81 -6.42 -31.66
N GLY A 64 11.38 -7.63 -31.31
CA GLY A 64 12.21 -8.82 -31.24
C GLY A 64 13.48 -8.62 -30.40
N LYS A 65 14.57 -9.20 -30.80
CA LYS A 65 15.88 -9.13 -30.12
C LYS A 65 16.37 -7.70 -29.86
N GLN A 66 16.01 -6.74 -30.73
CA GLN A 66 16.36 -5.34 -30.51
C GLN A 66 15.60 -4.76 -29.31
N GLY A 67 14.31 -5.08 -29.16
CA GLY A 67 13.54 -4.66 -28.01
C GLY A 67 14.03 -5.28 -26.69
N ASP A 68 14.53 -6.53 -26.74
CA ASP A 68 15.16 -7.18 -25.60
C ASP A 68 16.48 -6.46 -25.22
N ALA A 69 17.29 -6.05 -26.21
CA ALA A 69 18.50 -5.26 -25.99
C ALA A 69 18.19 -3.87 -25.43
N ASP A 70 17.14 -3.22 -25.94
CA ASP A 70 16.64 -1.93 -25.43
C ASP A 70 16.21 -2.03 -23.97
N MET A 71 15.48 -3.08 -23.60
CA MET A 71 15.11 -3.34 -22.20
C MET A 71 16.34 -3.61 -21.32
N ALA A 72 17.31 -4.38 -21.82
CA ALA A 72 18.56 -4.61 -21.12
C ALA A 72 19.36 -3.31 -20.90
N PHE A 73 19.32 -2.37 -21.85
CA PHE A 73 19.89 -1.03 -21.69
C PHE A 73 19.21 -0.27 -20.53
N TYR A 74 17.87 -0.23 -20.47
CA TYR A 74 17.16 0.41 -19.37
C TYR A 74 17.40 -0.28 -18.04
N LYS A 75 17.43 -1.61 -18.04
CA LYS A 75 17.71 -2.38 -16.82
C LYS A 75 19.06 -1.97 -16.24
N ARG A 76 20.12 -2.01 -17.04
CA ARG A 76 21.49 -1.69 -16.61
C ARG A 76 21.67 -0.24 -16.16
N ASN A 77 21.05 0.72 -16.86
CA ASN A 77 21.36 2.13 -16.66
C ASN A 77 20.34 2.86 -15.77
N LEU A 78 19.10 2.36 -15.65
CA LEU A 78 18.05 3.02 -14.88
C LEU A 78 17.48 2.12 -13.77
N LEU A 79 17.07 0.88 -14.08
CA LEU A 79 16.33 0.07 -13.13
C LEU A 79 17.24 -0.53 -12.05
N ASP A 80 18.35 -1.14 -12.42
CA ASP A 80 19.28 -1.75 -11.45
C ASP A 80 19.95 -0.70 -10.54
N PRO A 81 20.43 0.47 -11.04
CA PRO A 81 20.94 1.53 -10.18
C PRO A 81 19.89 2.06 -9.21
N PHE A 82 18.64 2.25 -9.65
CA PHE A 82 17.55 2.67 -8.78
C PHE A 82 17.22 1.61 -7.73
N ALA A 83 17.10 0.36 -8.12
CA ALA A 83 16.84 -0.76 -7.22
C ALA A 83 17.93 -0.89 -6.15
N LYS A 84 19.21 -0.75 -6.54
CA LYS A 84 20.35 -0.75 -5.62
C LYS A 84 20.28 0.42 -4.63
N ALA A 85 19.96 1.62 -5.11
CA ALA A 85 19.78 2.80 -4.24
C ALA A 85 18.66 2.58 -3.23
N MET A 86 17.51 2.05 -3.66
CA MET A 86 16.39 1.74 -2.76
C MET A 86 16.76 0.64 -1.74
N ALA A 87 17.61 -0.31 -2.13
CA ALA A 87 18.15 -1.32 -1.22
C ALA A 87 18.95 -0.69 -0.08
N ASN A 88 19.87 0.20 -0.42
CA ASN A 88 20.73 0.87 0.55
C ASN A 88 19.92 1.78 1.49
N ILE A 89 18.97 2.54 0.93
CA ILE A 89 18.06 3.39 1.72
C ILE A 89 17.23 2.56 2.71
N SER A 90 16.72 1.41 2.28
CA SER A 90 15.95 0.51 3.13
C SER A 90 16.80 -0.07 4.28
N ALA A 91 18.03 -0.51 3.98
CA ALA A 91 18.95 -1.05 4.97
C ALA A 91 19.35 0.01 6.01
N ASP A 92 19.74 1.20 5.56
CA ASP A 92 20.10 2.31 6.46
C ASP A 92 18.92 2.73 7.34
N ARG A 93 17.73 2.74 6.77
CA ARG A 93 16.51 3.08 7.51
C ARG A 93 16.25 2.10 8.65
N ILE A 94 16.37 0.80 8.40
CA ILE A 94 16.17 -0.22 9.43
C ILE A 94 17.27 -0.10 10.50
N SER A 95 18.52 0.11 10.10
CA SER A 95 19.62 0.35 11.04
C SER A 95 19.32 1.54 11.95
N LEU A 96 19.03 2.70 11.37
CA LEU A 96 18.74 3.94 12.12
C LEU A 96 17.51 3.80 13.04
N LEU A 97 16.46 3.14 12.59
CA LEU A 97 15.28 2.90 13.43
C LEU A 97 15.55 1.94 14.58
N ASN A 98 16.41 0.94 14.38
CA ASN A 98 16.81 0.02 15.43
C ASN A 98 17.71 0.74 16.46
N ASP A 99 18.67 1.53 16.00
CA ASP A 99 19.53 2.34 16.86
C ASP A 99 18.68 3.32 17.70
N TYR A 100 17.74 4.02 17.07
CA TYR A 100 16.81 4.91 17.78
C TYR A 100 15.94 4.16 18.80
N LYS A 101 15.36 3.00 18.42
CA LYS A 101 14.60 2.18 19.38
C LYS A 101 15.44 1.71 20.55
N PHE A 102 16.69 1.34 20.30
CA PHE A 102 17.62 0.98 21.34
C PHE A 102 17.89 2.14 22.30
N LEU A 103 18.15 3.34 21.77
CA LEU A 103 18.34 4.55 22.60
C LEU A 103 17.10 4.87 23.46
N VAL A 104 15.90 4.81 22.86
CA VAL A 104 14.64 5.05 23.60
C VAL A 104 14.39 4.00 24.68
N ARG A 105 14.70 2.72 24.43
CA ARG A 105 14.55 1.65 25.42
C ARG A 105 15.49 1.82 26.60
N ASN A 106 16.68 2.36 26.37
CA ASN A 106 17.69 2.60 27.39
C ASN A 106 17.47 3.90 28.14
N LEU A 107 16.60 4.78 27.64
CA LEU A 107 16.19 6.00 28.34
C LEU A 107 15.29 5.62 29.52
N ARG A 108 15.92 5.24 30.65
CA ARG A 108 15.22 4.85 31.87
C ARG A 108 14.95 6.08 32.69
N VAL A 109 13.68 6.26 33.05
CA VAL A 109 13.34 7.13 34.19
C VAL A 109 13.30 6.25 35.43
N PRO A 110 14.06 6.59 36.50
CA PRO A 110 14.08 5.80 37.72
C PRO A 110 12.66 5.61 38.30
N GLY A 111 12.32 4.41 38.70
CA GLY A 111 11.19 4.15 39.59
C GLY A 111 9.96 3.43 39.03
N GLU A 112 9.91 3.00 37.75
CA GLU A 112 8.68 2.44 37.18
C GLU A 112 8.87 1.09 36.47
N ARG A 113 8.60 0.01 37.21
CA ARG A 113 8.48 -1.35 36.65
C ARG A 113 7.05 -1.88 36.81
N GLY A 114 6.55 -2.68 35.83
CA GLY A 114 5.29 -3.40 35.88
C GLY A 114 4.14 -2.78 35.10
N VAL A 115 2.93 -3.32 35.25
CA VAL A 115 1.70 -2.89 34.54
C VAL A 115 1.39 -1.42 34.78
N LYS A 116 1.71 -0.85 35.94
CA LYS A 116 1.57 0.58 36.22
C LYS A 116 2.48 1.45 35.34
N GLY A 117 3.63 0.95 34.89
CA GLY A 117 4.52 1.63 33.96
C GLY A 117 3.99 1.67 32.51
N LEU A 118 3.19 0.68 32.11
CA LEU A 118 2.55 0.64 30.78
C LEU A 118 1.46 1.70 30.64
N LEU A 119 0.82 2.11 31.73
CA LEU A 119 -0.25 3.11 31.75
C LEU A 119 0.29 4.54 31.88
N LYS A 120 1.56 4.71 32.20
CA LYS A 120 2.18 6.04 32.34
C LYS A 120 2.65 6.62 30.99
N THR A 121 2.61 7.94 30.90
CA THR A 121 3.09 8.65 29.72
C THR A 121 4.58 8.39 29.50
N PRO A 122 4.99 7.91 28.30
CA PRO A 122 6.42 7.66 28.01
C PRO A 122 7.29 8.88 28.30
N PRO A 123 8.54 8.71 28.75
CA PRO A 123 9.41 9.82 29.18
C PRO A 123 9.48 10.98 28.19
N LEU A 124 9.68 10.69 26.91
CA LEU A 124 9.77 11.70 25.85
C LEU A 124 8.46 12.47 25.60
N LYS A 125 7.32 11.95 26.03
CA LYS A 125 5.99 12.58 25.85
C LYS A 125 5.55 13.40 27.06
N ARG A 126 6.31 13.38 28.15
CA ARG A 126 5.98 14.18 29.35
C ARG A 126 6.16 15.66 29.04
N LYS A 127 5.28 16.49 29.63
CA LYS A 127 5.37 17.95 29.50
C LYS A 127 6.53 18.49 30.35
N VAL A 128 7.19 19.51 29.82
CA VAL A 128 8.26 20.24 30.51
C VAL A 128 7.61 21.39 31.32
N GLY A 129 7.29 21.11 32.56
CA GLY A 129 6.61 22.09 33.44
C GLY A 129 5.36 22.66 32.77
N GLU A 130 5.15 23.95 32.90
CA GLU A 130 4.02 24.69 32.31
C GLU A 130 4.33 25.27 30.91
N THR A 131 5.45 24.87 30.30
CA THR A 131 5.88 25.43 29.01
C THR A 131 4.99 25.01 27.81
N GLY A 132 4.16 24.00 27.97
CA GLY A 132 3.39 23.39 26.89
C GLY A 132 4.18 22.45 25.97
N PHE A 133 5.51 22.45 26.06
CA PHE A 133 6.39 21.58 25.28
C PHE A 133 6.55 20.19 25.93
N THR A 134 6.92 19.22 25.12
CA THR A 134 7.25 17.86 25.59
C THR A 134 8.76 17.69 25.80
N THR A 135 9.16 16.70 26.59
CA THR A 135 10.57 16.30 26.77
C THR A 135 11.23 15.96 25.41
N GLU A 136 10.51 15.36 24.48
CA GLU A 136 11.00 15.10 23.11
C GLU A 136 11.38 16.40 22.38
N GLN A 137 10.52 17.41 22.49
CA GLN A 137 10.79 18.75 21.91
C GLN A 137 11.97 19.44 22.61
N ALA A 138 12.10 19.28 23.93
CA ALA A 138 13.25 19.80 24.68
C ALA A 138 14.57 19.14 24.25
N VAL A 139 14.58 17.83 24.08
CA VAL A 139 15.77 17.11 23.58
C VAL A 139 16.14 17.53 22.17
N ARG A 140 15.16 17.70 21.28
CA ARG A 140 15.40 18.21 19.92
C ARG A 140 16.00 19.61 19.96
N ALA A 141 15.45 20.50 20.78
CA ALA A 141 16.00 21.84 20.97
C ALA A 141 17.45 21.80 21.48
N TYR A 142 17.75 20.93 22.44
CA TYR A 142 19.11 20.71 22.94
C TYR A 142 20.07 20.24 21.84
N VAL A 143 19.66 19.27 21.04
CA VAL A 143 20.47 18.73 19.93
C VAL A 143 20.78 19.81 18.91
N TRP A 144 19.80 20.60 18.50
CA TRP A 144 19.98 21.70 17.55
C TRP A 144 20.87 22.81 18.11
N THR A 145 20.61 23.26 19.33
CA THR A 145 21.44 24.28 20.00
C THR A 145 22.89 23.83 20.12
N LYS A 146 23.12 22.54 20.46
CA LYS A 146 24.47 21.98 20.56
C LYS A 146 25.23 21.97 19.24
N GLN A 147 24.50 21.93 18.11
CA GLN A 147 25.07 22.01 16.76
C GLN A 147 25.07 23.44 16.19
N GLY A 148 24.76 24.44 16.99
CA GLY A 148 24.77 25.84 16.57
C GLY A 148 23.62 26.22 15.63
N MET A 149 22.51 25.48 15.66
CA MET A 149 21.37 25.72 14.77
C MET A 149 20.32 26.58 15.48
N GLU A 150 19.81 27.60 14.78
CA GLU A 150 18.67 28.39 15.23
C GLU A 150 17.36 27.61 15.10
N ILE A 151 16.46 27.76 16.06
CA ILE A 151 15.19 27.04 16.13
C ILE A 151 14.05 28.01 15.80
N PRO A 152 13.39 27.89 14.65
CA PRO A 152 12.33 28.81 14.25
C PRO A 152 11.18 28.85 15.25
N GLY A 153 10.70 30.06 15.57
CA GLY A 153 9.49 30.27 16.38
C GLY A 153 9.65 29.94 17.86
N LEU A 154 10.88 29.79 18.39
CA LEU A 154 11.15 29.57 19.80
C LEU A 154 11.80 30.82 20.39
N SER A 155 11.17 31.39 21.45
CA SER A 155 11.76 32.53 22.17
C SER A 155 12.97 32.09 23.01
N GLU A 156 13.89 33.03 23.28
CA GLU A 156 15.07 32.74 24.14
C GLU A 156 14.67 32.22 25.52
N SER A 157 13.62 32.79 26.12
CA SER A 157 13.08 32.35 27.40
C SER A 157 12.58 30.91 27.37
N GLN A 158 11.85 30.54 26.30
CA GLN A 158 11.37 29.19 26.12
C GLN A 158 12.54 28.24 25.88
N LEU A 159 13.48 28.61 25.01
CA LEU A 159 14.69 27.81 24.75
C LEU A 159 15.47 27.55 26.03
N LYS A 160 15.69 28.59 26.86
CA LYS A 160 16.40 28.48 28.14
C LYS A 160 15.74 27.47 29.09
N LYS A 161 14.41 27.51 29.20
CA LYS A 161 13.65 26.54 30.02
C LYS A 161 13.77 25.10 29.48
N LEU A 162 13.68 24.91 28.17
CA LEU A 162 13.84 23.59 27.56
C LEU A 162 15.24 23.03 27.74
N LEU A 163 16.28 23.87 27.56
CA LEU A 163 17.67 23.46 27.75
C LEU A 163 17.98 23.13 29.23
N LEU A 164 17.40 23.88 30.17
CA LEU A 164 17.55 23.62 31.60
C LEU A 164 16.96 22.24 31.94
N HIS A 165 15.76 21.95 31.50
CA HIS A 165 15.14 20.63 31.70
C HIS A 165 16.01 19.46 31.23
N VAL A 166 16.67 19.60 30.07
CA VAL A 166 17.57 18.56 29.55
C VAL A 166 18.87 18.51 30.38
N LYS A 167 19.43 19.67 30.73
CA LYS A 167 20.71 19.77 31.52
C LYS A 167 20.59 19.24 32.95
N GLU A 168 19.42 19.33 33.55
CA GLU A 168 19.12 18.78 34.88
C GLU A 168 19.05 17.25 34.90
N ASN A 169 18.92 16.61 33.71
CA ASN A 169 18.80 15.18 33.58
C ASN A 169 19.93 14.58 32.75
N LYS A 170 20.88 13.94 33.42
CA LYS A 170 22.07 13.31 32.81
C LYS A 170 21.70 12.30 31.72
N GLU A 171 20.58 11.57 31.86
CA GLU A 171 20.11 10.58 30.87
C GLU A 171 19.65 11.27 29.61
N LEU A 172 18.96 12.42 29.72
CA LEU A 172 18.53 13.20 28.54
C LEU A 172 19.71 13.82 27.80
N ILE A 173 20.75 14.28 28.54
CA ILE A 173 22.01 14.75 27.93
C ILE A 173 22.67 13.63 27.13
N THR A 174 22.81 12.46 27.74
CA THR A 174 23.42 11.29 27.10
C THR A 174 22.62 10.87 25.85
N PHE A 175 21.32 10.80 25.99
CA PHE A 175 20.41 10.48 24.88
C PHE A 175 20.52 11.50 23.73
N GLY A 176 20.50 12.81 24.04
CA GLY A 176 20.68 13.88 23.06
C GLY A 176 22.04 13.81 22.33
N ASN A 177 23.13 13.52 23.07
CA ASN A 177 24.46 13.35 22.48
C ASN A 177 24.51 12.13 21.54
N GLN A 178 23.88 11.02 21.92
CA GLN A 178 23.79 9.83 21.09
C GLN A 178 22.96 10.08 19.81
N LEU A 179 21.92 10.91 19.92
CA LEU A 179 21.12 11.30 18.74
C LEU A 179 21.92 12.12 17.72
N ILE A 180 22.83 12.98 18.16
CA ILE A 180 23.73 13.74 17.26
C ILE A 180 24.57 12.77 16.42
N ASN A 181 25.03 11.69 17.03
CA ASN A 181 25.90 10.71 16.39
C ASN A 181 25.15 9.57 15.66
N ILE A 182 23.81 9.52 15.73
CA ILE A 182 23.02 8.42 15.16
C ILE A 182 23.22 8.29 13.64
N ASN A 183 23.48 9.39 12.96
CA ASN A 183 23.72 9.44 11.50
C ASN A 183 25.19 9.21 11.11
N LYS A 184 26.04 8.73 12.03
CA LYS A 184 27.44 8.36 11.76
C LYS A 184 28.25 9.47 11.08
N GLY A 185 28.14 10.71 11.58
CA GLY A 185 28.93 11.87 11.11
C GLY A 185 28.16 12.86 10.23
N ASP A 186 26.98 12.53 9.71
CA ASP A 186 26.16 13.48 8.94
C ASP A 186 25.46 14.55 9.81
N GLY A 187 25.59 14.46 11.14
CA GLY A 187 24.93 15.35 12.10
C GLY A 187 23.42 15.12 12.19
N TYR A 188 22.76 16.01 12.94
CA TYR A 188 21.30 16.00 13.05
C TYR A 188 20.69 17.01 12.04
N ILE A 189 19.52 16.71 11.54
CA ILE A 189 18.85 17.54 10.53
C ILE A 189 18.55 18.95 11.06
N LYS A 190 18.60 19.95 10.17
CA LYS A 190 18.20 21.33 10.52
C LYS A 190 16.72 21.40 10.90
N PRO A 191 16.34 22.25 11.88
CA PRO A 191 14.95 22.43 12.26
C PRO A 191 14.16 23.08 11.13
N SER A 192 12.95 22.59 10.89
CA SER A 192 12.00 23.21 9.94
C SER A 192 11.09 24.20 10.68
N ASN A 193 10.46 25.13 9.94
CA ASN A 193 9.46 26.03 10.52
C ASN A 193 8.30 25.31 11.25
N ASN A 194 8.05 24.07 10.88
CA ASN A 194 7.00 23.22 11.48
C ASN A 194 7.57 22.16 12.42
N TRP A 195 8.76 22.36 13.01
CA TRP A 195 9.42 21.38 13.86
C TRP A 195 8.58 20.92 15.05
N LEU A 196 7.69 21.77 15.57
CA LEU A 196 6.78 21.44 16.67
C LEU A 196 5.88 20.24 16.38
N SER A 197 5.49 20.04 15.13
CA SER A 197 4.65 18.93 14.71
C SER A 197 5.42 17.63 14.41
N GLY A 198 6.75 17.71 14.42
CA GLY A 198 7.63 16.56 14.18
C GLY A 198 8.02 15.82 15.46
N SER A 199 8.76 14.72 15.29
CA SER A 199 9.34 13.90 16.35
C SER A 199 10.80 13.58 16.01
N ILE A 200 11.59 13.10 16.98
CA ILE A 200 12.95 12.62 16.74
C ILE A 200 12.96 11.55 15.62
N GLY A 201 12.00 10.63 15.63
CA GLY A 201 11.90 9.62 14.58
C GLY A 201 11.63 10.22 13.19
N THR A 202 10.85 11.31 13.09
CA THR A 202 10.67 12.02 11.80
C THR A 202 11.92 12.74 11.36
N ASP A 203 12.67 13.33 12.28
CA ASP A 203 13.92 14.02 11.96
C ASP A 203 14.97 13.04 11.41
N ILE A 204 15.13 11.87 12.05
CA ILE A 204 16.04 10.81 11.59
C ILE A 204 15.66 10.35 10.17
N LEU A 205 14.37 10.09 9.91
CA LEU A 205 13.90 9.66 8.59
C LEU A 205 14.03 10.77 7.54
N GLN A 206 13.86 12.02 7.93
CA GLN A 206 14.05 13.16 7.04
C GLN A 206 15.53 13.35 6.71
N GLY A 207 16.46 13.19 7.68
CA GLY A 207 17.90 13.20 7.46
C GLY A 207 18.33 12.15 6.46
N LEU A 208 17.83 10.91 6.59
CA LEU A 208 18.06 9.86 5.62
C LEU A 208 17.59 10.24 4.20
N ASN A 209 16.41 10.86 4.09
CA ASN A 209 15.85 11.23 2.79
C ASN A 209 16.53 12.45 2.14
N THR A 210 17.06 13.38 2.91
CA THR A 210 17.71 14.58 2.38
C THR A 210 19.19 14.36 2.05
N THR A 211 19.91 13.68 2.92
CA THR A 211 21.36 13.56 2.80
C THR A 211 21.78 12.26 2.12
N LYS A 212 21.32 11.12 2.62
CA LYS A 212 21.79 9.81 2.13
C LYS A 212 21.08 9.39 0.84
N ARG A 213 19.81 9.76 0.66
CA ARG A 213 19.07 9.41 -0.56
C ARG A 213 19.72 9.96 -1.81
N SER A 214 20.12 11.23 -1.83
CA SER A 214 20.80 11.86 -2.97
C SER A 214 22.10 11.14 -3.30
N LYS A 215 22.92 10.81 -2.28
CA LYS A 215 24.17 10.07 -2.43
C LYS A 215 23.94 8.67 -3.05
N TYR A 216 22.94 7.92 -2.57
CA TYR A 216 22.65 6.60 -3.14
C TYR A 216 22.07 6.66 -4.54
N LEU A 217 21.34 7.73 -4.88
CA LEU A 217 20.76 7.93 -6.19
C LEU A 217 21.72 8.58 -7.21
N GLU A 218 22.91 8.98 -6.82
CA GLU A 218 23.83 9.74 -7.70
C GLU A 218 24.07 9.06 -9.04
N ALA A 219 24.44 7.78 -9.05
CA ALA A 219 24.67 7.02 -10.27
C ALA A 219 23.41 6.90 -11.15
N TRP A 220 22.25 6.75 -10.54
CA TRP A 220 20.97 6.73 -11.23
C TRP A 220 20.63 8.12 -11.78
N GLN A 221 20.79 9.17 -10.99
CA GLN A 221 20.50 10.55 -11.38
C GLN A 221 21.36 10.99 -12.56
N ASN A 222 22.66 10.69 -12.51
CA ASN A 222 23.57 11.02 -13.62
C ASN A 222 23.11 10.37 -14.93
N ASN A 223 22.68 9.11 -14.89
CA ASN A 223 22.15 8.45 -16.08
C ASN A 223 20.81 9.05 -16.53
N VAL A 224 19.92 9.42 -15.57
CA VAL A 224 18.63 10.09 -15.86
C VAL A 224 18.85 11.44 -16.54
N ASP A 225 19.78 12.23 -16.04
CA ASP A 225 20.04 13.59 -16.57
C ASP A 225 20.55 13.54 -18.03
N VAL A 226 21.26 12.47 -18.39
CA VAL A 226 21.71 12.24 -19.77
C VAL A 226 20.58 11.69 -20.64
N ILE A 227 19.92 10.60 -20.21
CA ILE A 227 18.90 9.90 -20.99
C ILE A 227 17.63 10.75 -21.17
N PHE A 228 17.21 11.46 -20.12
CA PHE A 228 16.03 12.33 -20.13
C PHE A 228 16.43 13.83 -20.10
N SER A 229 17.48 14.20 -20.85
CA SER A 229 17.83 15.58 -21.05
C SER A 229 16.69 16.39 -21.68
N ALA A 230 16.76 17.72 -21.61
CA ALA A 230 15.72 18.58 -22.18
C ALA A 230 15.49 18.29 -23.68
N GLU A 231 16.56 18.04 -24.43
CA GLU A 231 16.52 17.68 -25.85
C GLU A 231 15.79 16.35 -26.06
N ASN A 232 16.16 15.32 -25.32
CA ASN A 232 15.53 14.00 -25.41
C ASN A 232 14.08 14.00 -24.96
N LEU A 233 13.73 14.76 -23.92
CA LEU A 233 12.34 14.96 -23.52
C LEU A 233 11.52 15.67 -24.62
N ASN A 234 12.14 16.57 -25.36
CA ASN A 234 11.51 17.25 -26.50
C ASN A 234 11.22 16.25 -27.64
N LYS A 235 12.17 15.38 -27.95
CA LYS A 235 12.00 14.30 -28.94
C LYS A 235 10.89 13.31 -28.46
N LEU A 236 10.86 12.97 -27.20
CA LEU A 236 9.80 12.14 -26.63
C LEU A 236 8.43 12.82 -26.71
N GLN A 237 8.36 14.14 -26.52
CA GLN A 237 7.10 14.88 -26.65
C GLN A 237 6.61 14.89 -28.09
N ALA A 238 7.50 15.08 -29.05
CA ALA A 238 7.21 14.98 -30.49
C ALA A 238 6.71 13.56 -30.84
N ALA A 239 7.32 12.52 -30.27
CA ALA A 239 6.98 11.11 -30.56
C ALA A 239 5.68 10.64 -29.90
N TYR A 240 5.45 11.01 -28.64
CA TYR A 240 4.43 10.40 -27.78
C TYR A 240 3.45 11.40 -27.18
N GLY A 241 3.64 12.68 -27.42
CA GLY A 241 2.77 13.76 -26.94
C GLY A 241 3.09 14.22 -25.51
N LYS A 242 2.56 15.41 -25.17
CA LYS A 242 2.75 16.04 -23.86
C LYS A 242 2.32 15.19 -22.67
N PRO A 243 1.15 14.47 -22.68
CA PRO A 243 0.75 13.66 -21.54
C PRO A 243 1.74 12.57 -21.15
N TYR A 244 2.50 12.03 -22.11
CA TYR A 244 3.55 11.06 -21.85
C TYR A 244 4.74 11.70 -21.14
N VAL A 245 5.21 12.84 -21.64
CA VAL A 245 6.35 13.55 -21.05
C VAL A 245 6.02 14.08 -19.65
N ASP A 246 4.80 14.59 -19.45
CA ASP A 246 4.35 15.03 -18.13
C ASP A 246 4.33 13.86 -17.13
N ALA A 247 3.86 12.67 -17.54
CA ALA A 247 3.89 11.47 -16.72
C ALA A 247 5.32 11.03 -16.39
N MET A 248 6.22 11.06 -17.39
CA MET A 248 7.63 10.73 -17.21
C MET A 248 8.32 11.69 -16.23
N LYS A 249 8.19 13.01 -16.43
CA LYS A 249 8.75 14.03 -15.52
C LYS A 249 8.24 13.89 -14.10
N ASN A 250 6.93 13.68 -13.94
CA ASN A 250 6.32 13.43 -12.62
C ASN A 250 6.91 12.18 -11.96
N MET A 251 7.06 11.09 -12.72
CA MET A 251 7.64 9.85 -12.24
C MET A 251 9.08 10.03 -11.77
N LEU A 252 9.94 10.60 -12.61
CA LEU A 252 11.35 10.85 -12.29
C LEU A 252 11.51 11.75 -11.05
N THR A 253 10.69 12.80 -10.93
CA THR A 253 10.70 13.68 -9.75
C THR A 253 10.33 12.91 -8.48
N ARG A 254 9.31 12.06 -8.52
CA ARG A 254 8.90 11.23 -7.37
C ARG A 254 9.96 10.18 -7.03
N MET A 255 10.58 9.56 -8.02
CA MET A 255 11.69 8.62 -7.81
C MET A 255 12.88 9.32 -7.14
N LYS A 256 13.24 10.52 -7.58
CA LYS A 256 14.32 11.33 -7.01
C LYS A 256 14.02 11.73 -5.56
N THR A 257 12.83 12.27 -5.30
CA THR A 257 12.47 12.79 -3.99
C THR A 257 11.98 11.73 -3.00
N GLY A 258 11.55 10.56 -3.46
CA GLY A 258 10.92 9.52 -2.66
C GLY A 258 9.51 9.86 -2.18
N ARG A 259 8.89 10.91 -2.72
CA ARG A 259 7.56 11.38 -2.34
C ARG A 259 6.54 10.95 -3.38
N ASN A 260 5.48 10.29 -2.97
CA ASN A 260 4.34 9.95 -3.85
C ASN A 260 3.26 11.04 -3.88
N ARG A 261 3.46 12.12 -3.13
CA ARG A 261 2.51 13.23 -3.03
C ARG A 261 3.21 14.54 -3.29
N VAL A 262 2.64 15.34 -4.19
CA VAL A 262 3.01 16.76 -4.30
C VAL A 262 2.23 17.48 -3.19
N PHE A 263 2.93 18.03 -2.20
CA PHE A 263 2.31 18.91 -1.21
C PHE A 263 1.89 20.22 -1.92
N SER A 264 0.66 20.33 -2.33
CA SER A 264 0.02 21.62 -2.49
C SER A 264 -0.35 22.11 -1.10
N GLY A 265 0.08 23.31 -0.73
CA GLY A 265 -0.02 23.88 0.61
C GLY A 265 -1.31 23.61 1.40
N ASP A 266 -1.42 24.16 2.61
CA ASP A 266 -2.55 23.99 3.55
C ASP A 266 -3.88 24.56 3.03
N THR A 267 -4.36 24.07 1.90
CA THR A 267 -5.68 24.38 1.38
C THR A 267 -6.73 23.51 2.07
N ILE A 268 -7.95 23.99 2.18
CA ILE A 268 -9.12 23.22 2.67
C ILE A 268 -9.24 21.90 1.90
N THR A 269 -8.92 21.90 0.60
CA THR A 269 -8.91 20.73 -0.26
C THR A 269 -7.90 19.68 0.20
N SER A 270 -6.71 20.09 0.68
CA SER A 270 -5.71 19.12 1.17
C SER A 270 -6.13 18.50 2.50
N LYS A 271 -6.74 19.29 3.40
CA LYS A 271 -7.27 18.78 4.69
C LYS A 271 -8.42 17.81 4.47
N PHE A 272 -9.32 18.11 3.55
CA PHE A 272 -10.42 17.19 3.18
C PHE A 272 -9.88 15.90 2.57
N THR A 273 -8.89 16.00 1.68
CA THR A 273 -8.24 14.87 1.07
C THR A 273 -7.55 13.97 2.11
N ASP A 274 -6.88 14.57 3.11
CA ASP A 274 -6.25 13.84 4.21
C ASP A 274 -7.28 13.13 5.10
N PHE A 275 -8.39 13.82 5.39
CA PHE A 275 -9.49 13.25 6.17
C PHE A 275 -10.10 12.01 5.49
N ILE A 276 -10.32 12.07 4.18
CA ILE A 276 -10.84 10.94 3.40
C ILE A 276 -9.80 9.81 3.30
N ALA A 277 -8.51 10.12 3.15
CA ALA A 277 -7.46 9.11 3.15
C ALA A 277 -7.41 8.31 4.48
N GLN A 278 -7.61 8.96 5.63
CA GLN A 278 -7.71 8.30 6.93
C GLN A 278 -8.91 7.35 7.05
N ALA A 279 -9.96 7.54 6.25
CA ALA A 279 -11.09 6.61 6.21
C ALA A 279 -10.67 5.20 5.79
N THR A 280 -9.67 5.07 4.93
CA THR A 280 -9.11 3.77 4.55
C THR A 280 -8.49 3.06 5.76
N GLY A 281 -7.80 3.80 6.62
CA GLY A 281 -7.26 3.26 7.87
C GLY A 281 -8.35 2.74 8.79
N SER A 282 -9.44 3.49 8.95
CA SER A 282 -10.61 3.05 9.74
C SER A 282 -11.23 1.76 9.16
N ILE A 283 -11.36 1.65 7.84
CA ILE A 283 -11.87 0.45 7.17
C ILE A 283 -11.00 -0.77 7.44
N MET A 284 -9.68 -0.59 7.44
CA MET A 284 -8.69 -1.67 7.58
C MET A 284 -8.30 -1.96 9.03
N PHE A 285 -8.83 -1.22 10.01
CA PHE A 285 -8.46 -1.34 11.42
C PHE A 285 -8.67 -2.77 11.96
N LEU A 286 -7.57 -3.38 12.44
CA LEU A 286 -7.52 -4.76 12.95
C LEU A 286 -8.24 -5.78 12.05
N ASN A 287 -8.16 -5.61 10.73
CA ASN A 287 -8.84 -6.49 9.77
C ASN A 287 -8.07 -7.82 9.62
N SER A 288 -8.23 -8.71 10.61
CA SER A 288 -7.61 -10.04 10.65
C SER A 288 -8.05 -10.92 9.48
N ARG A 289 -9.31 -10.81 9.03
CA ARG A 289 -9.79 -11.51 7.84
C ARG A 289 -9.02 -11.09 6.58
N SER A 290 -8.82 -9.79 6.38
CA SER A 290 -7.99 -9.29 5.28
C SER A 290 -6.56 -9.79 5.39
N ALA A 291 -6.02 -9.90 6.62
CA ALA A 291 -4.69 -10.46 6.87
C ALA A 291 -4.62 -11.93 6.44
N VAL A 292 -5.60 -12.76 6.80
CA VAL A 292 -5.67 -14.17 6.37
C VAL A 292 -5.73 -14.26 4.84
N LEU A 293 -6.60 -13.48 4.20
CA LEU A 293 -6.71 -13.46 2.75
C LEU A 293 -5.45 -12.94 2.05
N GLN A 294 -4.69 -12.07 2.72
CA GLN A 294 -3.41 -11.57 2.20
C GLN A 294 -2.38 -12.70 2.03
N THR A 295 -2.43 -13.76 2.85
CA THR A 295 -1.51 -14.90 2.72
C THR A 295 -1.65 -15.60 1.38
N ILE A 296 -2.82 -15.55 0.75
CA ILE A 296 -3.09 -16.11 -0.58
C ILE A 296 -2.24 -15.41 -1.65
N SER A 297 -1.83 -14.16 -1.42
CA SER A 297 -0.98 -13.42 -2.35
C SER A 297 0.41 -14.02 -2.56
N SER A 298 0.80 -15.03 -1.75
CA SER A 298 2.01 -15.84 -1.99
C SER A 298 2.05 -16.46 -3.39
N LEU A 299 0.88 -16.73 -3.98
CA LEU A 299 0.75 -17.26 -5.34
C LEU A 299 1.23 -16.26 -6.42
N ASN A 300 1.36 -14.99 -6.10
CA ASN A 300 1.80 -13.96 -7.05
C ASN A 300 3.26 -14.14 -7.54
N PHE A 301 4.04 -14.99 -6.88
CA PHE A 301 5.41 -15.31 -7.28
C PHE A 301 5.52 -16.42 -8.32
N VAL A 302 4.41 -17.09 -8.61
CA VAL A 302 4.35 -18.10 -9.68
C VAL A 302 4.33 -17.39 -11.04
N ASN A 303 4.94 -18.02 -12.07
CA ASN A 303 5.08 -17.50 -13.44
C ASN A 303 5.97 -16.25 -13.61
N PHE A 304 6.88 -16.02 -12.67
CA PHE A 304 7.98 -15.08 -12.87
C PHE A 304 9.29 -15.81 -13.15
N GLY A 305 9.95 -15.47 -14.25
CA GLY A 305 11.23 -16.05 -14.63
C GLY A 305 11.17 -17.58 -14.63
N ASP A 306 12.05 -18.19 -13.85
CA ASP A 306 12.20 -19.65 -13.77
C ASP A 306 11.24 -20.33 -12.76
N ASN A 307 10.32 -19.56 -12.18
CA ASN A 307 9.41 -20.00 -11.11
C ASN A 307 8.01 -20.35 -11.64
N ASN A 308 7.92 -21.20 -12.69
CA ASN A 308 6.63 -21.73 -13.11
C ASN A 308 6.04 -22.66 -12.03
N ILE A 309 4.78 -23.06 -12.19
CA ILE A 309 4.04 -23.84 -11.19
C ILE A 309 4.75 -25.13 -10.79
N PHE A 310 5.39 -25.83 -11.74
CA PHE A 310 6.13 -27.07 -11.48
C PHE A 310 7.45 -26.82 -10.75
N ALA A 311 8.20 -25.78 -11.15
CA ALA A 311 9.43 -25.39 -10.50
C ALA A 311 9.16 -24.88 -9.07
N ALA A 312 8.09 -24.12 -8.87
CA ALA A 312 7.64 -23.66 -7.55
C ALA A 312 7.26 -24.87 -6.67
N GLY A 313 6.47 -25.81 -7.19
CA GLY A 313 6.10 -27.05 -6.50
C GLY A 313 7.32 -27.89 -6.10
N LYS A 314 8.30 -28.05 -7.01
CA LYS A 314 9.55 -28.78 -6.71
C LYS A 314 10.41 -28.06 -5.66
N ALA A 315 10.47 -26.72 -5.69
CA ALA A 315 11.18 -25.94 -4.67
C ALA A 315 10.49 -26.04 -3.30
N PHE A 316 9.16 -26.01 -3.28
CA PHE A 316 8.35 -26.17 -2.06
C PHE A 316 8.48 -27.59 -1.49
N ALA A 317 8.53 -28.65 -2.31
CA ALA A 317 8.66 -30.04 -1.85
C ALA A 317 9.94 -30.27 -1.01
N ASN A 318 11.01 -29.50 -1.24
CA ASN A 318 12.19 -29.51 -0.37
C ASN A 318 11.95 -28.65 0.89
N GLN A 319 11.17 -29.16 1.81
CA GLN A 319 10.70 -28.44 3.00
C GLN A 319 11.85 -27.87 3.86
N LYS A 320 12.95 -28.63 4.04
CA LYS A 320 14.10 -28.15 4.83
C LYS A 320 14.72 -26.88 4.22
N GLN A 321 14.93 -26.88 2.91
CA GLN A 321 15.50 -25.73 2.22
C GLN A 321 14.47 -24.58 2.11
N TYR A 322 13.21 -24.90 1.87
CA TYR A 322 12.12 -23.93 1.80
C TYR A 322 12.02 -23.10 3.06
N TRP A 323 11.97 -23.72 4.25
CA TRP A 323 11.87 -22.99 5.51
C TRP A 323 13.15 -22.21 5.86
N LYS A 324 14.32 -22.68 5.41
CA LYS A 324 15.56 -21.91 5.52
C LYS A 324 15.50 -20.63 4.68
N ASP A 325 15.04 -20.73 3.44
CA ASP A 325 14.88 -19.59 2.55
C ASP A 325 13.79 -18.65 3.05
N PHE A 326 12.66 -19.18 3.49
CA PHE A 326 11.60 -18.41 4.14
C PHE A 326 12.13 -17.58 5.30
N SER A 327 12.85 -18.20 6.23
CA SER A 327 13.41 -17.50 7.40
C SER A 327 14.40 -16.40 6.97
N LYS A 328 15.25 -16.68 5.97
CA LYS A 328 16.18 -15.70 5.41
C LYS A 328 15.45 -14.49 4.82
N LEU A 329 14.42 -14.72 4.01
CA LEU A 329 13.66 -13.67 3.35
C LEU A 329 12.81 -12.89 4.36
N TYR A 330 12.08 -13.58 5.24
CA TYR A 330 11.21 -12.97 6.25
C TYR A 330 11.99 -12.04 7.22
N ASN A 331 13.21 -12.43 7.59
CA ASN A 331 14.10 -11.67 8.46
C ASN A 331 15.00 -10.68 7.72
N SER A 332 14.87 -10.55 6.40
CA SER A 332 15.64 -9.57 5.62
C SER A 332 15.26 -8.14 5.97
N ASP A 333 16.19 -7.21 5.76
CA ASP A 333 15.95 -5.79 5.98
C ASP A 333 14.83 -5.25 5.08
N PHE A 334 14.68 -5.80 3.88
CA PHE A 334 13.58 -5.48 2.97
C PHE A 334 12.21 -5.75 3.59
N LEU A 335 11.96 -6.95 4.12
CA LEU A 335 10.67 -7.27 4.74
C LEU A 335 10.51 -6.66 6.13
N LYS A 336 11.61 -6.42 6.86
CA LYS A 336 11.58 -5.63 8.10
C LYS A 336 11.18 -4.18 7.82
N ASP A 337 11.75 -3.54 6.79
CA ASP A 337 11.39 -2.18 6.39
C ASP A 337 9.91 -2.11 5.99
N ARG A 338 9.45 -3.10 5.23
CA ARG A 338 8.06 -3.23 4.81
C ARG A 338 7.08 -3.35 5.99
N ARG A 339 7.47 -4.05 7.07
CA ARG A 339 6.68 -4.16 8.32
C ARG A 339 6.84 -2.97 9.26
N SER A 340 7.87 -2.14 9.09
CA SER A 340 8.24 -1.12 10.09
C SER A 340 7.40 0.15 10.07
N GLY A 341 6.47 0.29 9.14
CA GLY A 341 5.58 1.45 9.11
C GLY A 341 4.85 1.66 7.79
N LEU A 342 3.60 1.24 7.71
CA LEU A 342 2.58 1.64 6.72
C LEU A 342 3.13 2.03 5.33
N ARG A 343 3.91 1.14 4.68
CA ARG A 343 4.54 1.39 3.38
C ARG A 343 4.13 0.40 2.30
N ILE A 344 3.09 -0.39 2.58
CA ILE A 344 2.62 -1.41 1.64
C ILE A 344 1.96 -0.74 0.44
N ASN A 345 1.23 0.35 0.67
CA ASN A 345 0.61 1.13 -0.41
C ASN A 345 0.63 2.64 -0.12
N VAL A 346 0.19 3.44 -1.10
CA VAL A 346 0.20 4.92 -1.01
C VAL A 346 -0.64 5.44 0.15
N VAL A 347 -1.78 4.83 0.39
CA VAL A 347 -2.72 5.25 1.45
C VAL A 347 -2.14 5.00 2.83
N GLU A 348 -1.51 3.84 3.03
CA GLU A 348 -0.82 3.52 4.28
C GLU A 348 0.36 4.44 4.55
N ALA A 349 1.11 4.80 3.51
CA ALA A 349 2.19 5.77 3.61
C ALA A 349 1.67 7.16 4.03
N ASP A 350 0.49 7.56 3.55
CA ASP A 350 -0.15 8.82 3.95
C ASP A 350 -0.62 8.80 5.41
N ILE A 351 -1.21 7.70 5.88
CA ILE A 351 -1.61 7.52 7.28
C ILE A 351 -0.38 7.60 8.19
N SER A 352 0.70 6.92 7.83
CA SER A 352 1.95 6.98 8.58
C SER A 352 2.55 8.40 8.60
N ALA A 353 2.43 9.15 7.53
CA ALA A 353 2.86 10.54 7.48
C ALA A 353 1.98 11.46 8.36
N ALA A 354 0.67 11.21 8.39
CA ALA A 354 -0.27 11.94 9.25
C ALA A 354 -0.06 11.63 10.74
N ALA A 355 0.21 10.37 11.09
CA ALA A 355 0.50 9.95 12.47
C ALA A 355 1.71 10.69 13.07
N ARG A 356 2.64 11.09 12.21
CA ARG A 356 3.85 11.82 12.62
C ARG A 356 3.61 13.31 12.86
N LYS A 357 2.53 13.89 12.35
CA LYS A 357 2.22 15.33 12.49
C LYS A 357 1.76 15.74 13.90
N GLY A 358 1.34 14.79 14.74
CA GLY A 358 0.84 15.07 16.10
C GLY A 358 -0.59 15.65 16.15
N GLY A 359 -1.04 16.06 17.35
CA GLY A 359 -2.40 16.55 17.58
C GLY A 359 -3.45 15.43 17.60
N VAL A 360 -4.75 15.80 17.63
CA VAL A 360 -5.87 14.82 17.65
C VAL A 360 -5.85 13.93 16.41
N SER A 361 -5.59 14.52 15.24
CA SER A 361 -5.42 13.76 13.99
C SER A 361 -4.22 12.80 14.03
N GLY A 362 -3.16 13.17 14.76
CA GLY A 362 -2.01 12.31 14.97
C GLY A 362 -2.30 11.13 15.90
N VAL A 363 -3.12 11.31 16.93
CA VAL A 363 -3.56 10.21 17.82
C VAL A 363 -4.43 9.21 17.03
N THR A 364 -5.40 9.71 16.28
CA THR A 364 -6.25 8.88 15.40
C THR A 364 -5.39 8.11 14.40
N ALA A 365 -4.49 8.80 13.69
CA ALA A 365 -3.62 8.15 12.72
C ALA A 365 -2.69 7.09 13.35
N ARG A 366 -2.23 7.30 14.60
CA ARG A 366 -1.42 6.31 15.32
C ARG A 366 -2.22 5.08 15.74
N LEU A 367 -3.48 5.25 16.17
CA LEU A 367 -4.37 4.11 16.42
C LEU A 367 -4.61 3.32 15.14
N LEU A 368 -4.83 4.01 14.01
CA LEU A 368 -5.00 3.37 12.72
C LEU A 368 -3.73 2.64 12.28
N GLU A 369 -2.55 3.21 12.52
CA GLU A 369 -1.25 2.57 12.25
C GLU A 369 -1.11 1.23 13.00
N LEU A 370 -1.45 1.19 14.28
CA LEU A 370 -1.46 -0.04 15.07
C LEU A 370 -2.46 -1.07 14.52
N GLY A 371 -3.60 -0.60 14.01
CA GLY A 371 -4.64 -1.43 13.42
C GLY A 371 -4.22 -2.15 12.13
N PHE A 372 -3.18 -1.68 11.43
CA PHE A 372 -2.64 -2.34 10.23
C PHE A 372 -1.64 -3.48 10.54
N THR A 373 -1.19 -3.62 11.77
CA THR A 373 -0.17 -4.62 12.15
C THR A 373 -0.50 -6.04 11.66
N PRO A 374 -1.73 -6.56 11.79
CA PRO A 374 -2.06 -7.89 11.28
C PRO A 374 -1.85 -8.02 9.77
N THR A 375 -2.26 -7.01 9.01
CA THR A 375 -2.11 -6.99 7.55
C THR A 375 -0.64 -6.92 7.13
N GLN A 376 0.19 -6.13 7.82
CA GLN A 376 1.63 -6.00 7.56
C GLN A 376 2.39 -7.30 7.81
N ILE A 377 2.03 -8.01 8.89
CA ILE A 377 2.63 -9.32 9.21
C ILE A 377 2.23 -10.34 8.14
N ALA A 378 0.96 -10.38 7.76
CA ALA A 378 0.44 -11.30 6.77
C ALA A 378 1.01 -11.02 5.36
N ASP A 379 1.14 -9.77 4.96
CA ASP A 379 1.78 -9.36 3.72
C ASP A 379 3.24 -9.85 3.66
N SER A 380 4.01 -9.59 4.71
CA SER A 380 5.41 -10.04 4.77
C SER A 380 5.53 -11.56 4.81
N PHE A 381 4.60 -12.24 5.47
CA PHE A 381 4.53 -13.70 5.47
C PHE A 381 4.25 -14.24 4.07
N ALA A 382 3.26 -13.69 3.37
CA ALA A 382 2.91 -14.09 2.01
C ALA A 382 4.06 -13.88 1.03
N ILE A 383 4.74 -12.73 1.13
CA ILE A 383 5.92 -12.42 0.31
C ILE A 383 7.06 -13.40 0.58
N ALA A 384 7.35 -13.71 1.85
CA ALA A 384 8.39 -14.67 2.19
C ALA A 384 8.01 -16.08 1.74
N ALA A 385 6.74 -16.49 1.91
CA ALA A 385 6.26 -17.83 1.54
C ALA A 385 6.33 -18.07 0.03
N GLY A 386 5.73 -17.22 -0.79
CA GLY A 386 5.78 -17.32 -2.24
C GLY A 386 7.17 -17.04 -2.81
N GLY A 387 7.81 -16.00 -2.26
CA GLY A 387 9.15 -15.58 -2.66
C GLY A 387 10.24 -16.61 -2.42
N SER A 388 10.07 -17.52 -1.45
CA SER A 388 11.06 -18.59 -1.16
C SER A 388 11.25 -19.53 -2.34
N THR A 389 10.17 -19.91 -3.01
CA THR A 389 10.25 -20.79 -4.20
C THR A 389 10.91 -20.05 -5.36
N PHE A 390 10.53 -18.81 -5.60
CA PHE A 390 11.13 -17.94 -6.59
C PHE A 390 12.63 -17.73 -6.34
N TYR A 391 13.00 -17.29 -5.12
CA TYR A 391 14.38 -17.07 -4.71
C TYR A 391 15.23 -18.33 -4.94
N ARG A 392 14.75 -19.50 -4.52
CA ARG A 392 15.48 -20.78 -4.68
C ARG A 392 15.72 -21.12 -6.15
N ASN A 393 14.72 -20.92 -7.00
CA ASN A 393 14.87 -21.21 -8.42
C ASN A 393 15.82 -20.21 -9.10
N ARG A 394 15.78 -18.93 -8.73
CA ARG A 394 16.73 -17.91 -9.22
C ARG A 394 18.17 -18.21 -8.79
N VAL A 395 18.39 -18.64 -7.53
CA VAL A 395 19.73 -19.07 -7.08
C VAL A 395 20.25 -20.19 -7.96
N LYS A 396 19.42 -21.24 -8.22
CA LYS A 396 19.81 -22.36 -9.08
C LYS A 396 20.12 -21.93 -10.51
N THR A 397 19.41 -20.96 -11.05
CA THR A 397 19.67 -20.42 -12.39
C THR A 397 21.02 -19.73 -12.43
N TYR A 398 21.29 -18.81 -11.49
CA TYR A 398 22.58 -18.11 -11.44
C TYR A 398 23.77 -19.04 -11.14
N GLU A 399 23.58 -20.08 -10.31
CA GLU A 399 24.62 -21.09 -10.05
C GLU A 399 24.98 -21.92 -11.29
N LYS A 400 24.08 -21.97 -12.30
CA LYS A 400 24.28 -22.71 -13.56
C LYS A 400 24.78 -21.86 -14.72
N GLU A 401 24.73 -20.50 -14.57
CA GLU A 401 25.20 -19.62 -15.62
C GLU A 401 26.71 -19.77 -15.80
N THR A 402 27.12 -20.06 -17.04
CA THR A 402 28.52 -20.18 -17.46
C THR A 402 28.86 -19.14 -18.50
N ASP A 403 30.14 -18.76 -18.56
CA ASP A 403 30.70 -17.96 -19.65
C ASP A 403 30.89 -18.79 -20.93
N VAL A 404 31.46 -18.17 -21.95
CA VAL A 404 31.73 -18.82 -23.27
C VAL A 404 32.69 -19.98 -23.13
N ASP A 405 33.54 -19.98 -22.11
CA ASP A 405 34.56 -20.97 -21.83
C ASP A 405 34.06 -22.07 -20.86
N GLY A 406 32.78 -22.02 -20.46
CA GLY A 406 32.14 -23.01 -19.56
C GLY A 406 32.41 -22.79 -18.07
N ASN A 407 33.09 -21.69 -17.68
CA ASN A 407 33.32 -21.38 -16.27
C ASN A 407 32.09 -20.74 -15.64
N LYS A 408 31.85 -20.99 -14.36
CA LYS A 408 30.74 -20.38 -13.62
C LYS A 408 30.93 -18.85 -13.54
N ILE A 409 29.91 -18.10 -13.97
CA ILE A 409 29.92 -16.64 -13.91
C ILE A 409 29.78 -16.12 -12.47
N TYR A 410 29.05 -16.85 -11.64
CA TYR A 410 28.76 -16.43 -10.25
C TYR A 410 29.22 -17.44 -9.23
N THR A 411 29.84 -16.95 -8.15
CA THR A 411 29.99 -17.74 -6.94
C THR A 411 28.60 -17.95 -6.30
N LYS A 412 28.52 -18.89 -5.37
CA LYS A 412 27.26 -19.16 -4.66
C LYS A 412 26.72 -17.91 -3.95
N GLU A 413 27.59 -17.15 -3.29
CA GLU A 413 27.22 -15.92 -2.60
C GLU A 413 26.77 -14.82 -3.57
N GLN A 414 27.39 -14.75 -4.74
CA GLN A 414 26.98 -13.82 -5.80
C GLN A 414 25.62 -14.22 -6.38
N ALA A 415 25.40 -15.50 -6.62
CA ALA A 415 24.13 -16.05 -7.09
C ALA A 415 23.00 -15.77 -6.07
N GLU A 416 23.26 -15.99 -4.78
CA GLU A 416 22.30 -15.68 -3.71
C GLU A 416 21.99 -14.19 -3.62
N ARG A 417 22.99 -13.29 -3.76
CA ARG A 417 22.77 -11.84 -3.77
C ARG A 417 21.94 -11.37 -4.96
N LYS A 418 22.24 -11.88 -6.16
CA LYS A 418 21.45 -11.56 -7.36
C LYS A 418 20.02 -12.06 -7.27
N ALA A 419 19.84 -13.30 -6.83
CA ALA A 419 18.51 -13.88 -6.62
C ALA A 419 17.70 -13.07 -5.59
N PHE A 420 18.35 -12.54 -4.55
CA PHE A 420 17.70 -11.68 -3.57
C PHE A 420 17.31 -10.31 -4.16
N GLN A 421 18.11 -9.74 -5.06
CA GLN A 421 17.74 -8.52 -5.79
C GLN A 421 16.52 -8.76 -6.67
N ASP A 422 16.51 -9.85 -7.44
CA ASP A 422 15.36 -10.23 -8.26
C ASP A 422 14.11 -10.45 -7.41
N PHE A 423 14.23 -11.14 -6.27
CA PHE A 423 13.14 -11.33 -5.31
C PHE A 423 12.54 -9.99 -4.84
N ARG A 424 13.38 -9.01 -4.51
CA ARG A 424 12.90 -7.67 -4.09
C ARG A 424 12.13 -6.99 -5.22
N GLU A 425 12.67 -6.99 -6.44
CA GLU A 425 12.03 -6.31 -7.58
C GLU A 425 10.70 -6.97 -7.95
N ILE A 426 10.65 -8.30 -7.95
CA ILE A 426 9.40 -9.04 -8.21
C ILE A 426 8.39 -8.81 -7.07
N SER A 427 8.85 -8.74 -5.81
CA SER A 427 7.96 -8.40 -4.69
C SER A 427 7.33 -7.02 -4.86
N GLU A 428 8.09 -6.02 -5.31
CA GLU A 428 7.58 -4.68 -5.59
C GLU A 428 6.69 -4.62 -6.85
N GLU A 429 6.83 -5.56 -7.78
CA GLU A 429 6.03 -5.63 -9.00
C GLU A 429 4.73 -6.41 -8.82
N SER A 430 4.76 -7.52 -8.09
CA SER A 430 3.63 -8.46 -7.96
C SER A 430 2.77 -8.22 -6.72
N GLN A 431 3.31 -7.54 -5.70
CA GLN A 431 2.62 -7.23 -4.46
C GLN A 431 2.28 -5.75 -4.38
N GLN A 432 1.48 -5.36 -3.38
CA GLN A 432 1.22 -3.94 -3.13
C GLN A 432 2.53 -3.21 -2.85
N SER A 433 2.77 -2.13 -3.58
CA SER A 433 3.98 -1.32 -3.41
C SER A 433 3.64 0.15 -3.25
N SER A 434 4.39 0.85 -2.39
CA SER A 434 4.39 2.31 -2.28
C SER A 434 5.65 2.94 -2.87
N ARG A 435 6.50 2.15 -3.53
CA ARG A 435 7.72 2.65 -4.17
C ARG A 435 7.37 3.57 -5.34
N PRO A 436 7.98 4.75 -5.46
CA PRO A 436 7.58 5.77 -6.44
C PRO A 436 7.53 5.30 -7.89
N ASP A 437 8.42 4.40 -8.30
CA ASP A 437 8.47 3.84 -9.66
C ASP A 437 7.31 2.88 -9.98
N LYS A 438 6.64 2.35 -8.95
CA LYS A 438 5.49 1.42 -9.08
C LYS A 438 4.13 2.12 -8.95
N ILE A 439 4.12 3.40 -8.54
CA ILE A 439 2.92 4.20 -8.36
C ILE A 439 2.73 5.16 -9.54
N SER A 440 1.60 5.08 -10.23
CA SER A 440 1.30 5.96 -11.35
C SER A 440 1.06 7.42 -10.91
N GLN A 441 1.12 8.35 -11.88
CA GLN A 441 0.76 9.74 -11.63
C GLN A 441 -0.70 9.88 -11.16
N GLU A 442 -1.63 9.09 -11.71
CA GLU A 442 -3.02 9.09 -11.27
C GLU A 442 -3.17 8.63 -9.82
N GLN A 443 -2.49 7.54 -9.45
CA GLN A 443 -2.48 7.06 -8.07
C GLN A 443 -1.86 8.06 -7.08
N ALA A 444 -0.90 8.86 -7.54
CA ALA A 444 -0.25 9.90 -6.74
C ALA A 444 -1.07 11.21 -6.65
N SER A 445 -2.05 11.42 -7.54
CA SER A 445 -2.88 12.62 -7.57
C SER A 445 -3.90 12.66 -6.43
N GLY A 446 -4.34 13.87 -6.05
CA GLY A 446 -5.33 14.03 -4.97
C GLY A 446 -6.63 13.27 -5.20
N LEU A 447 -7.26 13.46 -6.37
CA LEU A 447 -8.52 12.78 -6.73
C LEU A 447 -8.29 11.28 -7.02
N GLY A 448 -7.25 10.96 -7.79
CA GLY A 448 -6.96 9.57 -8.17
C GLY A 448 -6.73 8.64 -6.98
N ARG A 449 -6.16 9.15 -5.89
CA ARG A 449 -6.01 8.43 -4.62
C ARG A 449 -7.31 7.88 -4.06
N HIS A 450 -8.38 8.65 -4.14
CA HIS A 450 -9.67 8.26 -3.58
C HIS A 450 -10.41 7.30 -4.50
N VAL A 451 -10.36 7.56 -5.81
CA VAL A 451 -10.98 6.71 -6.83
C VAL A 451 -10.26 5.37 -6.94
N LEU A 452 -8.92 5.40 -6.91
CA LEU A 452 -8.08 4.21 -7.01
C LEU A 452 -7.69 3.63 -5.64
N ALA A 453 -8.34 4.05 -4.54
CA ALA A 453 -8.18 3.40 -3.26
C ALA A 453 -8.47 1.89 -3.41
N PHE A 454 -7.56 1.05 -2.88
CA PHE A 454 -7.58 -0.41 -3.03
C PHE A 454 -7.35 -0.95 -4.47
N ALA A 455 -7.07 -0.09 -5.45
CA ALA A 455 -6.78 -0.50 -6.83
C ALA A 455 -5.28 -0.74 -7.10
N ASN A 456 -4.43 -0.73 -6.09
CA ASN A 456 -2.98 -0.88 -6.27
C ASN A 456 -2.62 -2.22 -6.91
N THR A 457 -3.11 -3.32 -6.35
CA THR A 457 -2.89 -4.67 -6.90
C THR A 457 -3.53 -4.85 -8.29
N PRO A 458 -4.81 -4.50 -8.53
CA PRO A 458 -5.39 -4.53 -9.86
C PRO A 458 -4.61 -3.70 -10.88
N ALA A 459 -4.10 -2.53 -10.49
CA ALA A 459 -3.29 -1.69 -11.38
C ALA A 459 -1.96 -2.36 -11.76
N GLN A 460 -1.30 -3.02 -10.80
CA GLN A 460 -0.08 -3.77 -11.07
C GLN A 460 -0.33 -4.93 -12.02
N TYR A 461 -1.39 -5.71 -11.81
CA TYR A 461 -1.74 -6.83 -12.69
C TYR A 461 -2.09 -6.37 -14.11
N ALA A 462 -2.88 -5.31 -14.25
CA ALA A 462 -3.20 -4.74 -15.55
C ALA A 462 -1.92 -4.31 -16.30
N ARG A 463 -0.93 -3.76 -15.61
CA ARG A 463 0.38 -3.40 -16.19
C ARG A 463 1.22 -4.62 -16.55
N ILE A 464 1.21 -5.69 -15.73
CA ILE A 464 1.90 -6.96 -16.05
C ILE A 464 1.28 -7.58 -17.31
N ILE A 465 -0.05 -7.68 -17.37
CA ILE A 465 -0.78 -8.19 -18.54
C ILE A 465 -0.44 -7.36 -19.79
N LYS A 466 -0.49 -6.03 -19.67
CA LYS A 466 -0.15 -5.12 -20.78
C LYS A 466 1.28 -5.31 -21.28
N LYS A 467 2.25 -5.36 -20.36
CA LYS A 467 3.67 -5.57 -20.72
C LYS A 467 3.85 -6.90 -21.44
N ALA A 468 3.28 -7.99 -20.91
CA ALA A 468 3.35 -9.31 -21.54
C ALA A 468 2.65 -9.35 -22.92
N ALA A 469 1.51 -8.68 -23.08
CA ALA A 469 0.82 -8.57 -24.37
C ALA A 469 1.62 -7.76 -25.41
N LEU A 470 2.27 -6.68 -24.97
CA LEU A 470 3.17 -5.90 -25.84
C LEU A 470 4.42 -6.69 -26.22
N ASP A 471 4.99 -7.47 -25.32
CA ASP A 471 6.12 -8.33 -25.60
C ASP A 471 5.75 -9.42 -26.59
N LEU A 472 4.60 -10.07 -26.41
CA LEU A 472 4.09 -11.08 -27.35
C LEU A 472 3.83 -10.45 -28.72
N LYS A 473 3.15 -9.31 -28.80
CA LYS A 473 2.84 -8.59 -30.03
C LYS A 473 4.11 -8.17 -30.82
N ASN A 474 5.15 -7.80 -30.07
CA ASN A 474 6.39 -7.29 -30.68
C ASN A 474 7.49 -8.37 -30.79
N GLY A 475 7.20 -9.62 -30.45
CA GLY A 475 8.15 -10.74 -30.52
C GLY A 475 9.32 -10.62 -29.55
N ARG A 476 9.11 -9.98 -28.39
CA ARG A 476 10.12 -9.81 -27.34
C ARG A 476 10.03 -10.90 -26.29
N GLY A 477 11.17 -11.32 -25.78
CA GLY A 477 11.26 -12.38 -24.79
C GLY A 477 10.69 -13.73 -25.28
N ASP A 478 10.37 -14.61 -24.33
CA ASP A 478 9.79 -15.91 -24.63
C ASP A 478 8.26 -15.84 -24.74
N ALA A 479 7.71 -16.24 -25.89
CA ALA A 479 6.28 -16.20 -26.17
C ALA A 479 5.44 -17.02 -25.17
N LYS A 480 5.94 -18.21 -24.78
CA LYS A 480 5.24 -19.08 -23.82
C LYS A 480 5.12 -18.41 -22.45
N THR A 481 6.19 -17.78 -22.00
CA THR A 481 6.22 -17.02 -20.73
C THR A 481 5.26 -15.84 -20.80
N ASN A 482 5.19 -15.11 -21.91
CA ASN A 482 4.27 -13.98 -22.07
C ASN A 482 2.81 -14.43 -22.09
N ILE A 483 2.48 -15.50 -22.82
CA ILE A 483 1.14 -16.09 -22.81
C ILE A 483 0.78 -16.57 -21.40
N SER A 484 1.69 -17.28 -20.74
CA SER A 484 1.47 -17.77 -19.37
C SER A 484 1.17 -16.63 -18.40
N LYS A 485 1.89 -15.50 -18.46
CA LYS A 485 1.61 -14.31 -17.64
C LYS A 485 0.22 -13.74 -17.93
N ILE A 486 -0.14 -13.59 -19.20
CA ILE A 486 -1.47 -13.06 -19.59
C ILE A 486 -2.57 -13.96 -19.01
N VAL A 487 -2.50 -15.27 -19.25
CA VAL A 487 -3.51 -16.22 -18.77
C VAL A 487 -3.55 -16.25 -17.24
N TYR A 488 -2.40 -16.28 -16.60
CA TYR A 488 -2.30 -16.35 -15.15
C TYR A 488 -2.93 -15.11 -14.46
N TYR A 489 -2.52 -13.91 -14.84
CA TYR A 489 -3.00 -12.69 -14.19
C TYR A 489 -4.41 -12.27 -14.63
N THR A 490 -4.85 -12.66 -15.82
CA THR A 490 -6.22 -12.38 -16.28
C THR A 490 -7.22 -13.34 -15.67
N PHE A 491 -6.90 -14.63 -15.61
CA PHE A 491 -7.86 -15.68 -15.31
C PHE A 491 -7.46 -16.55 -14.11
N ALA A 492 -6.35 -17.27 -14.20
CA ALA A 492 -6.01 -18.30 -13.21
C ALA A 492 -5.88 -17.74 -11.79
N GLN A 493 -5.22 -16.62 -11.63
CA GLN A 493 -5.04 -15.99 -10.33
C GLN A 493 -6.37 -15.48 -9.75
N ASN A 494 -7.22 -14.86 -10.56
CA ASN A 494 -8.53 -14.41 -10.11
C ASN A 494 -9.41 -15.60 -9.70
N VAL A 495 -9.41 -16.69 -10.47
CA VAL A 495 -10.13 -17.93 -10.13
C VAL A 495 -9.56 -18.53 -8.86
N MET A 496 -8.23 -18.70 -8.77
CA MET A 496 -7.57 -19.26 -7.56
C MET A 496 -7.86 -18.40 -6.32
N PHE A 497 -7.75 -17.08 -6.43
CA PHE A 497 -8.03 -16.16 -5.32
C PHE A 497 -9.49 -16.28 -4.85
N ASN A 498 -10.44 -16.29 -5.79
CA ASN A 498 -11.84 -16.43 -5.45
C ASN A 498 -12.18 -17.82 -4.94
N THR A 499 -11.59 -18.88 -5.52
CA THR A 499 -11.80 -20.27 -5.07
C THR A 499 -11.22 -20.48 -3.67
N LEU A 500 -10.00 -20.01 -3.41
CA LEU A 500 -9.39 -20.09 -2.07
C LEU A 500 -10.14 -19.23 -1.06
N GLN A 501 -10.61 -18.07 -1.47
CA GLN A 501 -11.46 -17.24 -0.62
C GLN A 501 -12.77 -17.99 -0.27
N GLN A 502 -13.40 -18.63 -1.25
CA GLN A 502 -14.59 -19.44 -1.03
C GLN A 502 -14.26 -20.71 -0.23
N ALA A 503 -13.14 -21.38 -0.48
CA ALA A 503 -12.72 -22.55 0.29
C ALA A 503 -12.45 -22.21 1.76
N VAL A 504 -11.79 -21.08 2.04
CA VAL A 504 -11.65 -20.58 3.41
C VAL A 504 -13.00 -20.28 4.03
N PHE A 505 -14.00 -19.88 3.23
CA PHE A 505 -15.38 -19.75 3.68
C PHE A 505 -16.08 -21.11 3.79
N ALA A 506 -15.91 -22.03 2.83
CA ALA A 506 -16.59 -23.31 2.79
C ALA A 506 -16.09 -24.29 3.88
N THR A 507 -14.79 -24.26 4.21
CA THR A 507 -14.28 -24.98 5.39
C THR A 507 -14.84 -24.46 6.71
N ALA A 508 -15.40 -23.25 6.68
CA ALA A 508 -16.08 -22.63 7.79
C ALA A 508 -17.62 -22.73 7.70
N PHE A 509 -18.19 -23.13 6.54
CA PHE A 509 -19.63 -23.09 6.28
C PHE A 509 -20.07 -24.27 5.42
N ASP A 510 -20.93 -25.01 5.93
CA ASP A 510 -21.75 -26.12 5.49
C ASP A 510 -21.88 -26.45 3.98
N ASP A 511 -22.21 -27.71 3.71
CA ASP A 511 -22.17 -28.56 2.51
C ASP A 511 -22.95 -28.10 1.26
N ASP A 512 -23.65 -26.97 1.27
CA ASP A 512 -24.49 -26.54 0.13
C ASP A 512 -23.79 -25.49 -0.75
N LEU A 513 -22.73 -25.89 -1.46
CA LEU A 513 -22.12 -25.10 -2.54
C LEU A 513 -22.88 -25.29 -3.87
N GLU A 514 -24.15 -24.97 -3.93
CA GLU A 514 -24.79 -24.70 -5.22
C GLU A 514 -24.24 -23.38 -5.80
N VAL A 515 -23.48 -23.50 -6.89
CA VAL A 515 -23.05 -22.35 -7.70
C VAL A 515 -24.28 -21.87 -8.45
N THR A 516 -25.03 -20.96 -7.84
CA THR A 516 -26.18 -20.33 -8.50
C THR A 516 -25.68 -19.42 -9.64
N GLU A 517 -26.47 -19.29 -10.71
CA GLU A 517 -26.19 -18.41 -11.84
C GLU A 517 -25.88 -16.97 -11.37
N GLU A 518 -26.56 -16.48 -10.33
CA GLU A 518 -26.32 -15.19 -9.70
C GLU A 518 -24.90 -15.09 -9.10
N LYS A 519 -24.37 -16.15 -8.51
CA LYS A 519 -22.99 -16.16 -7.97
C LYS A 519 -21.94 -16.12 -9.08
N SER A 520 -22.19 -16.82 -10.21
CA SER A 520 -21.28 -16.81 -11.35
C SER A 520 -21.24 -15.45 -12.06
N ILE A 521 -22.40 -14.79 -12.21
CA ILE A 521 -22.50 -13.42 -12.76
C ILE A 521 -21.80 -12.43 -11.84
N ASN A 522 -21.98 -12.53 -10.53
CA ASN A 522 -21.31 -11.67 -9.55
C ASN A 522 -19.79 -11.85 -9.57
N LEU A 523 -19.31 -13.07 -9.75
CA LEU A 523 -17.88 -13.38 -9.90
C LEU A 523 -17.32 -12.76 -11.18
N ALA A 524 -17.96 -12.98 -12.33
CA ALA A 524 -17.53 -12.42 -13.61
C ALA A 524 -17.54 -10.87 -13.58
N ASN A 525 -18.55 -10.28 -12.96
CA ASN A 525 -18.64 -8.84 -12.77
C ASN A 525 -17.52 -8.31 -11.85
N GLY A 526 -17.21 -9.02 -10.78
CA GLY A 526 -16.11 -8.70 -9.87
C GLY A 526 -14.74 -8.74 -10.56
N MET A 527 -14.49 -9.74 -11.41
CA MET A 527 -13.29 -9.86 -12.22
C MET A 527 -13.17 -8.70 -13.23
N ALA A 528 -14.24 -8.39 -13.96
CA ALA A 528 -14.28 -7.27 -14.90
C ALA A 528 -14.01 -5.92 -14.19
N ASN A 529 -14.59 -5.70 -13.02
CA ASN A 529 -14.37 -4.51 -12.22
C ASN A 529 -12.92 -4.39 -11.73
N SER A 530 -12.30 -5.50 -11.35
CA SER A 530 -10.90 -5.54 -10.94
C SER A 530 -9.98 -5.07 -12.09
N VAL A 531 -10.19 -5.60 -13.30
CA VAL A 531 -9.46 -5.19 -14.50
C VAL A 531 -9.66 -3.71 -14.80
N LEU A 532 -10.92 -3.24 -14.83
CA LEU A 532 -11.25 -1.84 -15.12
C LEU A 532 -10.62 -0.88 -14.11
N ARG A 533 -10.69 -1.18 -12.82
CA ARG A 533 -10.05 -0.36 -11.77
C ARG A 533 -8.53 -0.33 -11.91
N GLY A 534 -7.92 -1.41 -12.39
CA GLY A 534 -6.48 -1.47 -12.67
C GLY A 534 -6.04 -0.60 -13.84
N MET A 535 -6.95 -0.26 -14.76
CA MET A 535 -6.65 0.53 -15.96
C MET A 535 -6.62 2.06 -15.71
N GLY A 536 -6.96 2.53 -14.53
CA GLY A 536 -6.89 3.94 -14.14
C GLY A 536 -8.24 4.55 -13.73
N VAL A 537 -8.25 5.88 -13.51
CA VAL A 537 -9.42 6.60 -12.96
C VAL A 537 -10.65 6.50 -13.87
N GLY A 538 -10.52 6.72 -15.18
CA GLY A 538 -11.65 6.69 -16.09
C GLY A 538 -12.37 5.34 -16.11
N PRO A 539 -11.67 4.22 -16.37
CA PRO A 539 -12.24 2.89 -16.29
C PRO A 539 -12.77 2.51 -14.90
N ALA A 540 -12.15 2.98 -13.81
CA ALA A 540 -12.64 2.75 -12.45
C ALA A 540 -14.01 3.44 -12.21
N VAL A 541 -14.20 4.66 -12.71
CA VAL A 541 -15.48 5.37 -12.68
C VAL A 541 -16.53 4.60 -13.52
N PHE A 542 -16.15 4.15 -14.72
CA PHE A 542 -17.04 3.35 -15.56
C PHE A 542 -17.48 2.06 -14.85
N ALA A 543 -16.57 1.36 -14.16
CA ALA A 543 -16.92 0.18 -13.38
C ALA A 543 -18.00 0.47 -12.32
N ALA A 544 -17.87 1.59 -11.59
CA ALA A 544 -18.85 1.99 -10.57
C ALA A 544 -20.20 2.38 -11.17
N VAL A 545 -20.23 3.08 -12.31
CA VAL A 545 -21.46 3.43 -13.04
C VAL A 545 -22.15 2.18 -13.57
N LYS A 546 -21.39 1.23 -14.13
CA LYS A 546 -21.90 -0.06 -14.59
C LYS A 546 -22.55 -0.84 -13.43
N ASP A 547 -21.88 -0.91 -12.26
CA ASP A 547 -22.42 -1.59 -11.08
C ASP A 547 -23.72 -0.94 -10.58
N ALA A 548 -23.79 0.39 -10.59
CA ALA A 548 -25.01 1.12 -10.26
C ALA A 548 -26.15 0.79 -11.26
N ALA A 549 -25.85 0.74 -12.55
CA ALA A 549 -26.83 0.39 -13.59
C ALA A 549 -27.36 -1.06 -13.43
N ILE A 550 -26.46 -2.02 -13.20
CA ILE A 550 -26.83 -3.40 -12.90
C ILE A 550 -27.72 -3.44 -11.65
N LYS A 551 -27.39 -2.68 -10.61
CA LYS A 551 -28.19 -2.64 -9.39
C LYS A 551 -29.56 -2.03 -9.60
N ILE A 552 -29.67 -0.97 -10.39
CA ILE A 552 -30.98 -0.39 -10.80
C ILE A 552 -31.82 -1.45 -11.51
N TYR A 553 -31.21 -2.16 -12.46
CA TYR A 553 -31.91 -3.21 -13.22
C TYR A 553 -32.42 -4.33 -12.30
N THR A 554 -31.55 -4.84 -11.41
CA THR A 554 -31.94 -5.90 -10.46
C THR A 554 -32.95 -5.43 -9.42
N GLU A 555 -32.89 -4.16 -8.97
CA GLU A 555 -33.90 -3.62 -8.05
C GLU A 555 -35.28 -3.43 -8.71
N LYS A 556 -35.33 -3.08 -10.01
CA LYS A 556 -36.59 -2.99 -10.77
C LYS A 556 -37.37 -4.30 -10.84
N GLN A 557 -36.65 -5.43 -10.78
CA GLN A 557 -37.28 -6.77 -10.84
C GLN A 557 -37.84 -7.22 -9.48
N LYS A 558 -37.60 -6.48 -8.40
CA LYS A 558 -38.08 -6.81 -7.06
C LYS A 558 -39.47 -6.25 -6.80
N LYS A 559 -40.28 -6.98 -6.05
CA LYS A 559 -41.61 -6.53 -5.58
C LYS A 559 -41.57 -5.21 -4.78
N LYS A 560 -40.42 -4.91 -4.11
CA LYS A 560 -40.18 -3.64 -3.40
C LYS A 560 -38.77 -3.13 -3.74
N PRO A 561 -38.66 -2.27 -4.76
CA PRO A 561 -37.36 -1.73 -5.20
C PRO A 561 -36.78 -0.75 -4.17
N GLU A 562 -35.48 -0.88 -3.89
CA GLU A 562 -34.73 0.02 -3.00
C GLU A 562 -33.66 0.77 -3.84
N PHE A 563 -34.07 1.79 -4.57
CA PHE A 563 -33.16 2.56 -5.45
C PHE A 563 -32.06 3.31 -4.71
N GLU A 564 -32.20 3.55 -3.39
CA GLU A 564 -31.13 4.07 -2.53
C GLU A 564 -29.88 3.19 -2.60
N LYS A 565 -30.03 1.88 -2.75
CA LYS A 565 -28.90 0.95 -2.89
C LYS A 565 -28.11 1.17 -4.18
N ALA A 566 -28.78 1.60 -5.25
CA ALA A 566 -28.11 1.95 -6.50
C ALA A 566 -27.36 3.28 -6.40
N ALA A 567 -27.93 4.28 -5.72
CA ALA A 567 -27.23 5.54 -5.44
C ALA A 567 -25.96 5.32 -4.59
N ILE A 568 -26.03 4.41 -3.61
CA ILE A 568 -24.88 4.00 -2.80
C ILE A 568 -23.75 3.40 -3.66
N GLN A 569 -24.09 2.68 -4.75
CA GLN A 569 -23.08 2.14 -5.66
C GLN A 569 -22.28 3.22 -6.39
N LEU A 570 -22.90 4.37 -6.71
CA LEU A 570 -22.18 5.51 -7.28
C LEU A 570 -21.16 6.09 -6.31
N LEU A 571 -21.40 6.04 -5.02
CA LEU A 571 -20.43 6.47 -4.00
C LEU A 571 -19.21 5.54 -3.93
N ASN A 572 -19.27 4.34 -4.49
CA ASN A 572 -18.13 3.43 -4.63
C ASN A 572 -17.14 3.88 -5.72
N ILE A 573 -17.42 4.95 -6.46
CA ILE A 573 -16.41 5.63 -7.30
C ILE A 573 -15.20 6.02 -6.41
N ALA A 574 -15.46 6.50 -5.20
CA ALA A 574 -14.43 6.73 -4.20
C ALA A 574 -14.73 5.86 -2.95
N PRO A 575 -14.19 4.63 -2.86
CA PRO A 575 -14.53 3.68 -1.81
C PRO A 575 -14.45 4.21 -0.37
N PRO A 576 -13.48 5.08 -0.01
CA PRO A 576 -13.45 5.69 1.33
C PRO A 576 -14.66 6.56 1.62
N LEU A 577 -15.16 7.34 0.65
CA LEU A 577 -16.36 8.16 0.79
C LEU A 577 -17.61 7.30 0.92
N GLY A 578 -17.75 6.28 0.07
CA GLY A 578 -18.85 5.32 0.14
C GLY A 578 -18.92 4.60 1.48
N SER A 579 -17.77 4.25 2.06
CA SER A 579 -17.71 3.64 3.39
C SER A 579 -18.21 4.59 4.47
N LYS A 580 -17.78 5.86 4.46
CA LYS A 580 -18.22 6.87 5.43
C LYS A 580 -19.73 7.11 5.35
N TYR A 581 -20.24 7.30 4.15
CA TYR A 581 -21.68 7.48 3.96
C TYR A 581 -22.48 6.30 4.52
N ARG A 582 -22.07 5.06 4.19
CA ARG A 582 -22.75 3.86 4.71
C ARG A 582 -22.73 3.78 6.24
N LYS A 583 -21.62 4.19 6.87
CA LYS A 583 -21.52 4.21 8.34
C LYS A 583 -22.44 5.24 8.97
N VAL A 584 -22.43 6.47 8.47
CA VAL A 584 -23.30 7.53 8.97
C VAL A 584 -24.76 7.18 8.73
N ALA A 585 -25.14 6.84 7.51
CA ALA A 585 -26.51 6.47 7.17
C ALA A 585 -26.98 5.23 7.93
N GLY A 586 -26.14 4.18 8.04
CA GLY A 586 -26.44 2.98 8.83
C GLY A 586 -26.55 3.26 10.31
N GLY A 587 -25.72 4.15 10.86
CA GLY A 587 -25.80 4.58 12.27
C GLY A 587 -27.08 5.36 12.56
N LEU A 588 -27.42 6.34 11.73
CA LEU A 588 -28.67 7.10 11.84
C LEU A 588 -29.89 6.20 11.70
N LYS A 589 -29.86 5.24 10.78
CA LYS A 589 -30.91 4.26 10.61
C LYS A 589 -31.04 3.34 11.83
N SER A 590 -29.94 3.00 12.50
CA SER A 590 -29.99 2.25 13.75
C SER A 590 -30.75 3.03 14.85
N PHE A 591 -30.58 4.33 14.96
CA PHE A 591 -31.34 5.16 15.87
C PHE A 591 -32.84 5.21 15.53
N SER A 592 -33.19 5.32 14.23
CA SER A 592 -34.60 5.42 13.82
C SER A 592 -35.41 4.13 14.05
N PHE A 593 -34.74 2.98 14.14
CA PHE A 593 -35.38 1.69 14.39
C PHE A 593 -35.23 1.20 15.84
N THR A 594 -34.46 1.90 16.66
CA THR A 594 -34.30 1.54 18.06
C THR A 594 -35.44 2.11 18.86
N THR A 595 -36.31 1.27 19.40
CA THR A 595 -37.26 1.69 20.43
C THR A 595 -36.53 1.99 21.72
N THR A 596 -36.97 3.00 22.46
CA THR A 596 -36.36 3.39 23.73
C THR A 596 -36.28 2.18 24.68
N ASP A 597 -37.30 1.33 24.66
CA ASP A 597 -37.37 0.12 25.48
C ASP A 597 -36.25 -0.88 25.12
N ALA A 598 -36.00 -1.15 23.83
CA ALA A 598 -34.94 -2.07 23.40
C ALA A 598 -33.54 -1.57 23.73
N ALA A 599 -33.33 -0.24 23.77
CA ALA A 599 -32.07 0.37 24.17
C ALA A 599 -31.86 0.32 25.68
N LEU A 600 -32.91 0.52 26.45
CA LEU A 600 -32.91 0.44 27.93
C LEU A 600 -32.73 -0.98 28.42
N GLU A 601 -33.42 -1.96 27.82
CA GLU A 601 -33.36 -3.38 28.18
C GLU A 601 -31.94 -3.95 28.02
N LYS A 602 -31.19 -3.52 26.98
CA LYS A 602 -29.82 -3.98 26.71
C LYS A 602 -28.74 -3.24 27.50
N GLY A 603 -29.06 -2.13 28.13
CA GLY A 603 -28.14 -1.35 28.96
C GLY A 603 -26.82 -1.00 28.23
N VAL A 604 -25.70 -0.97 28.94
CA VAL A 604 -24.36 -0.72 28.38
C VAL A 604 -23.76 -2.05 27.89
N SER A 605 -24.21 -2.55 26.74
CA SER A 605 -23.71 -3.77 26.12
C SER A 605 -23.19 -3.52 24.70
N LEU A 606 -22.31 -4.40 24.22
CA LEU A 606 -21.78 -4.36 22.84
C LEU A 606 -22.89 -4.54 21.79
N ASP A 607 -24.00 -5.16 22.19
CA ASP A 607 -25.16 -5.44 21.32
C ASP A 607 -26.21 -4.32 21.35
N ASN A 608 -26.01 -3.27 22.13
CA ASN A 608 -26.96 -2.18 22.19
C ASN A 608 -26.98 -1.40 20.85
N PRO A 609 -28.14 -1.36 20.15
CA PRO A 609 -28.22 -0.70 18.83
C PRO A 609 -27.91 0.78 18.88
N ALA A 610 -28.22 1.48 20.00
CA ALA A 610 -27.90 2.87 20.16
C ALA A 610 -26.39 3.12 20.29
N ILE A 611 -25.69 2.28 21.07
CA ILE A 611 -24.23 2.35 21.21
C ILE A 611 -23.54 2.06 19.86
N ARG A 612 -23.98 1.02 19.15
CA ARG A 612 -23.45 0.72 17.81
C ARG A 612 -23.79 1.81 16.79
N GLY A 613 -25.00 2.37 16.84
CA GLY A 613 -25.38 3.49 15.99
C GLY A 613 -24.49 4.71 16.24
N ALA A 614 -24.27 5.08 17.50
CA ALA A 614 -23.38 6.16 17.90
C ALA A 614 -21.92 5.92 17.44
N ALA A 615 -21.40 4.69 17.65
CA ALA A 615 -20.07 4.32 17.23
C ALA A 615 -19.88 4.43 15.70
N ARG A 616 -20.86 4.01 14.91
CA ARG A 616 -20.86 4.13 13.44
C ARG A 616 -20.86 5.59 12.97
N VAL A 617 -21.74 6.41 13.53
CA VAL A 617 -21.80 7.83 13.20
C VAL A 617 -20.47 8.51 13.55
N THR A 618 -19.96 8.26 14.77
CA THR A 618 -18.69 8.83 15.21
C THR A 618 -17.53 8.37 14.32
N GLU A 619 -17.43 7.10 13.99
CA GLU A 619 -16.40 6.60 13.07
C GLU A 619 -16.53 7.22 11.66
N GLY A 620 -17.76 7.37 11.16
CA GLY A 620 -18.01 8.03 9.89
C GLY A 620 -17.55 9.48 9.86
N LEU A 621 -17.72 10.21 10.96
CA LEU A 621 -17.38 11.63 11.05
C LEU A 621 -15.93 11.91 11.46
N THR A 622 -15.32 11.07 12.30
CA THR A 622 -14.03 11.36 12.93
C THR A 622 -12.88 10.46 12.49
N ASN A 623 -13.15 9.37 11.79
CA ASN A 623 -12.20 8.27 11.50
C ASN A 623 -11.70 7.50 12.74
N LEU A 624 -12.20 7.76 13.93
CA LEU A 624 -11.94 6.92 15.10
C LEU A 624 -12.61 5.55 14.87
N PRO A 625 -11.88 4.43 14.90
CA PRO A 625 -12.41 3.13 14.49
C PRO A 625 -13.28 2.48 15.59
N LEU A 626 -14.27 3.21 16.11
CA LEU A 626 -15.11 2.78 17.26
C LEU A 626 -16.02 1.61 16.89
N ASP A 627 -16.74 1.68 15.77
CA ASP A 627 -17.59 0.59 15.29
C ASP A 627 -16.76 -0.69 15.04
N ARG A 628 -15.58 -0.53 14.45
CA ARG A 628 -14.65 -1.65 14.24
C ARG A 628 -14.13 -2.24 15.53
N LEU A 629 -13.83 -1.41 16.51
CA LEU A 629 -13.40 -1.86 17.84
C LEU A 629 -14.50 -2.67 18.52
N LEU A 630 -15.74 -2.16 18.50
CA LEU A 630 -16.89 -2.88 19.07
C LEU A 630 -17.11 -4.25 18.39
N ILE A 631 -17.04 -4.30 17.05
CA ILE A 631 -17.12 -5.56 16.30
C ILE A 631 -16.00 -6.53 16.70
N LYS A 632 -14.78 -6.04 16.94
CA LYS A 632 -13.68 -6.92 17.37
C LYS A 632 -13.84 -7.43 18.79
N LEU A 633 -14.34 -6.63 19.70
CA LEU A 633 -14.66 -7.07 21.05
C LEU A 633 -15.76 -8.12 21.03
N ASP A 634 -16.80 -7.94 20.23
CA ASP A 634 -17.87 -8.88 20.02
C ASP A 634 -17.37 -10.23 19.46
N ASN A 635 -16.55 -10.16 18.39
CA ASN A 635 -15.91 -11.35 17.83
C ASN A 635 -15.02 -12.07 18.86
N MET A 636 -14.27 -11.33 19.68
CA MET A 636 -13.45 -11.94 20.75
C MET A 636 -14.32 -12.62 21.81
N GLN A 637 -15.42 -12.00 22.20
CA GLN A 637 -16.38 -12.60 23.13
C GLN A 637 -16.93 -13.90 22.56
N GLY A 638 -17.40 -13.90 21.29
CA GLY A 638 -17.89 -15.11 20.65
C GLY A 638 -16.82 -16.19 20.43
N ALA A 639 -15.56 -15.80 20.19
CA ALA A 639 -14.44 -16.75 20.09
C ALA A 639 -14.10 -17.42 21.43
N LEU A 640 -14.41 -16.77 22.55
CA LEU A 640 -14.23 -17.31 23.90
C LEU A 640 -15.46 -18.07 24.38
N ASP A 641 -16.60 -17.91 23.73
CA ASP A 641 -17.85 -18.58 24.07
C ASP A 641 -17.75 -20.09 23.80
N GLN A 642 -17.95 -20.91 24.82
CA GLN A 642 -17.86 -22.36 24.75
C GLN A 642 -19.08 -23.00 24.07
N ASP A 643 -20.19 -22.27 23.95
CA ASP A 643 -21.39 -22.73 23.24
C ASP A 643 -21.23 -22.74 21.70
N ASN A 644 -20.20 -22.05 21.18
CA ASN A 644 -19.87 -22.08 19.80
C ASN A 644 -18.96 -23.25 19.47
N GLU A 645 -19.12 -23.83 18.26
CA GLU A 645 -18.25 -24.88 17.78
C GLU A 645 -16.80 -24.41 17.62
N TYR A 646 -15.83 -25.33 17.75
CA TYR A 646 -14.40 -25.00 17.73
C TYR A 646 -13.98 -24.20 16.48
N TRP A 647 -14.45 -24.60 15.30
CA TRP A 647 -14.17 -23.90 14.04
C TRP A 647 -14.85 -22.52 13.98
N GLN A 648 -16.03 -22.35 14.55
CA GLN A 648 -16.72 -21.06 14.66
C GLN A 648 -15.92 -20.11 15.55
N ARG A 649 -15.44 -20.60 16.69
CA ARG A 649 -14.57 -19.83 17.60
C ARG A 649 -13.29 -19.37 16.92
N ILE A 650 -12.64 -20.25 16.13
CA ILE A 650 -11.48 -19.88 15.31
C ILE A 650 -11.88 -18.83 14.27
N GLY A 651 -12.98 -19.03 13.54
CA GLY A 651 -13.49 -18.06 12.57
C GLY A 651 -13.70 -16.68 13.16
N MET A 652 -14.35 -16.59 14.33
CA MET A 652 -14.58 -15.33 15.04
C MET A 652 -13.27 -14.68 15.49
N GLY A 653 -12.34 -15.45 16.04
CA GLY A 653 -11.00 -14.98 16.39
C GLY A 653 -10.23 -14.43 15.19
N LEU A 654 -10.43 -15.02 14.01
CA LEU A 654 -9.87 -14.55 12.74
C LEU A 654 -10.66 -13.40 12.11
N GLY A 655 -11.79 -12.97 12.71
CA GLY A 655 -12.53 -11.77 12.33
C GLY A 655 -13.76 -11.99 11.47
N TRP A 656 -14.24 -13.22 11.35
CA TRP A 656 -15.57 -13.51 10.80
C TRP A 656 -16.66 -13.20 11.83
N GLN A 657 -17.83 -12.77 11.38
CA GLN A 657 -18.97 -12.47 12.23
C GLN A 657 -19.92 -13.68 12.33
N ASP A 658 -20.70 -13.77 13.39
CA ASP A 658 -21.63 -14.86 13.70
C ASP A 658 -22.50 -15.28 12.51
N TRP A 659 -23.10 -14.30 11.83
CA TRP A 659 -23.94 -14.55 10.66
C TRP A 659 -23.18 -15.10 9.44
N GLN A 660 -21.86 -14.87 9.38
CA GLN A 660 -20.99 -15.43 8.35
C GLN A 660 -20.59 -16.87 8.67
N LEU A 661 -20.65 -17.25 9.94
CA LEU A 661 -20.31 -18.57 10.47
C LEU A 661 -21.53 -19.46 10.70
N GLY A 662 -22.71 -19.05 10.18
CA GLY A 662 -23.95 -19.82 10.34
C GLY A 662 -24.46 -19.93 11.77
N ILE A 663 -23.91 -19.17 12.72
CA ILE A 663 -24.34 -19.15 14.10
C ILE A 663 -25.74 -18.52 14.13
N LYS A 664 -26.75 -19.35 14.38
CA LYS A 664 -28.13 -18.89 14.53
C LYS A 664 -28.26 -18.36 15.95
N ASP A 665 -28.61 -17.08 16.09
CA ASP A 665 -28.88 -16.45 17.37
C ASP A 665 -29.88 -17.31 18.22
N LYS A 666 -29.40 -17.86 19.29
CA LYS A 666 -30.29 -18.47 20.31
C LYS A 666 -30.98 -17.42 21.17
N ASP A 667 -30.47 -16.19 21.26
CA ASP A 667 -31.09 -15.02 21.92
C ASP A 667 -30.28 -13.73 21.83
N LYS A 668 -29.24 -13.67 20.98
CA LYS A 668 -28.38 -12.47 20.84
C LYS A 668 -28.64 -11.77 19.49
N SER A 669 -29.63 -10.94 19.51
CA SER A 669 -30.10 -10.18 18.39
C SER A 669 -29.23 -9.01 18.03
N VAL A 670 -29.34 -8.59 16.79
CA VAL A 670 -29.15 -7.24 16.23
C VAL A 670 -27.85 -6.95 15.52
N THR A 671 -26.89 -7.85 15.38
CA THR A 671 -25.79 -7.64 14.44
C THR A 671 -26.17 -7.88 12.97
N GLY A 672 -27.20 -8.72 12.73
CA GLY A 672 -27.85 -8.91 11.43
C GLY A 672 -29.22 -8.21 11.29
N GLY A 673 -29.51 -7.25 12.13
CA GLY A 673 -30.81 -6.75 12.54
C GLY A 673 -31.80 -6.26 11.48
N PHE A 674 -31.40 -6.08 10.23
CA PHE A 674 -32.36 -5.66 9.19
C PHE A 674 -33.24 -6.80 8.66
N ARG A 675 -32.80 -8.06 8.69
CA ARG A 675 -33.62 -9.20 8.24
C ARG A 675 -34.55 -9.74 9.33
N GLN A 676 -34.11 -9.73 10.61
CA GLN A 676 -34.91 -10.27 11.69
C GLN A 676 -36.06 -9.35 12.14
N ILE A 677 -35.82 -8.02 12.17
CA ILE A 677 -36.90 -7.06 12.47
C ILE A 677 -38.05 -7.20 11.45
N LYS A 678 -37.73 -7.38 10.16
CA LYS A 678 -38.73 -7.65 9.14
C LYS A 678 -39.46 -8.99 9.31
N ARG A 679 -38.78 -10.05 9.75
CA ARG A 679 -39.42 -11.36 10.02
C ARG A 679 -40.40 -11.28 11.19
N ARG A 680 -40.02 -10.67 12.30
CA ARG A 680 -40.92 -10.47 13.46
C ARG A 680 -42.10 -9.55 13.15
N GLU A 681 -41.92 -8.52 12.31
CA GLU A 681 -43.06 -7.69 11.86
C GLU A 681 -44.01 -8.44 10.91
N VAL A 682 -43.49 -9.30 10.06
CA VAL A 682 -44.32 -10.15 9.18
C VAL A 682 -45.05 -11.19 10.02
N GLU A 683 -44.38 -11.86 10.94
CA GLU A 683 -45.02 -12.82 11.86
C GLU A 683 -46.09 -12.16 12.75
N ARG A 684 -45.85 -10.96 13.31
CA ARG A 684 -46.85 -10.19 14.06
C ARG A 684 -48.04 -9.76 13.20
N ARG A 685 -47.83 -9.47 11.93
CA ARG A 685 -48.92 -9.12 11.00
C ARG A 685 -49.74 -10.33 10.55
N GLU A 686 -49.11 -11.51 10.45
CA GLU A 686 -49.80 -12.75 10.14
C GLU A 686 -50.60 -13.26 11.35
N VAL A 687 -50.09 -13.12 12.58
CA VAL A 687 -50.84 -13.45 13.83
C VAL A 687 -52.00 -12.48 14.06
N LYS A 688 -51.95 -11.22 13.62
CA LYS A 688 -53.04 -10.25 13.69
C LYS A 688 -54.08 -10.45 12.58
N ARG A 689 -53.83 -11.27 11.56
CA ARG A 689 -54.73 -11.60 10.47
C ARG A 689 -55.42 -12.97 10.59
N ARG A 690 -55.00 -13.75 11.62
CA ARG A 690 -55.74 -14.93 12.09
C ARG A 690 -56.57 -14.54 13.32
#